data_07ddf11c8f70bc6de7f2179d8bfa04e2
#
_entry.id   07ddf11c8f70bc6de7f2179d8bfa04e2
#
_cell.length_a   1.000
_cell.length_b   1.000
_cell.length_c   1.000
_cell.angle_alpha   90.00
_cell.angle_beta   90.00
_cell.angle_gamma   90.00
#
_symmetry.space_group_name_H-M   'P 1'
#
loop_
_entity.id
_entity.type
_entity.pdbx_description
1 polymer ?
#
loop_
_entity_poly.entity_id
_entity_poly.type
_entity_poly.pdbx_seq_one_letter_code
_entity_poly.pdbx_strand_id
1 'polypeptide(L)'
;MRLPSLAAAVPLAAVWASSDPLAFSSTANDAVNAFLASLSVSTVSKTVAGSPTDLASARAAVLAGNYTSRLHHQGRDRCPVGCSSAGVDTSAWFVYGSLDRLDRACNRSMLLDFALVNPIDDEKSHVAISACTADYAGLSDNNAPASSGSACALKGVALTKTTLSLQLASSGASSSTHAADVAAALEQLRAFATLSDTGCNETIKYAYSRDVVVGVYAGSGLAGQGVLGAVLQKLSAQVKDDGGVAERLSVEMCRNVSSRYSLGVLVNTKGDLGAVQRGLQASKNGHCVSTETRTTGSDWQTLTYLVPAATNITRPTNNSTKLVSTRATECRTIQVESGDSCASLATECGITPAQFTQYNPSSSLCSSLTPGKHVCCTAGTLPDFTPQPGADGYCYSYLVKTGDSCASLAAAYDLTNEEIESFNKETWGWNGCEKLFADYNICLSTGYPPMPAPIANAVCGPQVNDTAKAPPGTDLSTLNQCPLNACCNIWGQCGTTGDFCTPSNSSTGAPGTAAPGQNGCISNCGMDIITSSAPAETYSIAYFEAFSWKRSCLRMSVTSIDTSAYTHIHYSFITLNEDLSINIDEVADQLPLFKGMVGIKKIVSVGGWAFSTEPATYQIFRNAVATQANRKTLVSNIIRFLDDYSLDGVDWDWEYPAEPDIPGIPAGTEADTTGFFLLLNELKQEMPAGKTVSVTAPASFWYLQYFPIEALSLVVDYVVYMTYDLHGQWDYINKYATPGCPSYDQGLGNCLRSHVNLTETINSLSMITKAGVPSNMIVVGVSSYGRSFKMSTPGCWTEQCTYTGPDSGAYPGRCTNTSGYIADYEIREIIRQNPTVQELWDASSYSNIVVFNDTEWVAYMDEDNKATRKALYPGLAFLGTADWAVDLQSETGGGSGSNPNSSSGGTIYVNPDIWNSAAPVVTAPPGASLIWPPMPLSTPTTITFPPWTTTISYSSLTTRTSTLSDGTTSTYPAYVYESWLTVITIPP
;
A
#
# COMPACT_ATOMS: atom_id res chain seq x y z
N MET A 1 -7.89 -11.94 -12.01
CA MET A 1 -9.34 -11.63 -12.10
C MET A 1 -9.61 -10.80 -13.33
N ARG A 2 -10.47 -11.26 -14.20
CA ARG A 2 -10.92 -10.45 -15.34
C ARG A 2 -11.84 -9.38 -14.78
N LEU A 3 -11.49 -8.12 -14.94
CA LEU A 3 -12.42 -7.01 -14.76
C LEU A 3 -13.65 -7.26 -15.65
N PRO A 4 -14.88 -7.05 -15.16
CA PRO A 4 -16.03 -7.08 -16.03
C PRO A 4 -15.86 -5.96 -17.04
N SER A 5 -15.79 -6.33 -18.30
CA SER A 5 -15.78 -5.45 -19.43
C SER A 5 -17.02 -4.56 -19.40
N LEU A 6 -16.86 -3.29 -19.11
CA LEU A 6 -17.77 -2.26 -19.59
C LEU A 6 -17.51 -2.13 -21.09
N ALA A 7 -18.03 -3.09 -21.84
CA ALA A 7 -18.12 -3.02 -23.27
C ALA A 7 -19.25 -2.05 -23.63
N ALA A 8 -18.94 -0.76 -23.68
CA ALA A 8 -19.55 0.09 -24.67
C ALA A 8 -18.79 -0.18 -25.96
N ALA A 9 -19.32 -1.07 -26.78
CA ALA A 9 -18.83 -1.36 -28.10
C ALA A 9 -19.00 -0.11 -28.97
N VAL A 10 -17.93 0.68 -29.09
CA VAL A 10 -17.74 1.56 -30.24
C VAL A 10 -16.99 0.73 -31.29
N PRO A 11 -17.45 0.63 -32.52
CA PRO A 11 -16.80 -0.21 -33.53
C PRO A 11 -15.45 0.41 -33.94
N LEU A 12 -14.38 -0.20 -33.48
CA LEU A 12 -12.97 0.12 -33.79
C LEU A 12 -12.54 -0.36 -35.17
N ALA A 13 -13.41 -0.33 -36.15
CA ALA A 13 -13.15 -0.88 -37.49
C ALA A 13 -12.96 0.17 -38.61
N ALA A 14 -12.57 1.43 -38.30
CA ALA A 14 -12.44 2.45 -39.33
C ALA A 14 -11.29 3.48 -39.13
N VAL A 15 -10.23 3.17 -38.38
CA VAL A 15 -9.14 4.15 -38.16
C VAL A 15 -7.78 3.74 -38.78
N TRP A 16 -7.74 2.67 -39.53
CA TRP A 16 -6.46 2.20 -40.16
C TRP A 16 -6.22 2.65 -41.59
N ALA A 17 -6.71 3.79 -42.02
CA ALA A 17 -6.42 4.30 -43.35
C ALA A 17 -6.45 5.84 -43.45
N SER A 18 -5.54 6.53 -42.79
CA SER A 18 -5.08 7.86 -43.24
C SER A 18 -3.72 8.15 -42.64
N SER A 19 -2.76 8.37 -43.52
CA SER A 19 -1.38 8.77 -43.22
C SER A 19 -1.24 10.28 -43.02
N ASP A 20 -2.14 10.92 -42.27
CA ASP A 20 -2.11 12.35 -42.05
C ASP A 20 -1.76 12.64 -40.56
N PRO A 21 -0.59 13.24 -40.26
CA PRO A 21 -0.16 13.51 -38.88
C PRO A 21 -1.10 14.42 -38.10
N LEU A 22 -1.95 15.19 -38.79
CA LEU A 22 -2.92 16.10 -38.14
C LEU A 22 -4.19 15.40 -37.63
N ALA A 23 -4.46 14.15 -38.05
CA ALA A 23 -5.62 13.40 -37.60
C ALA A 23 -5.41 12.72 -36.21
N PHE A 24 -4.17 12.58 -35.75
CA PHE A 24 -3.84 11.96 -34.48
C PHE A 24 -4.14 12.86 -33.29
N SER A 25 -3.96 14.16 -33.41
CA SER A 25 -4.17 15.14 -32.35
C SER A 25 -5.64 15.29 -31.95
N SER A 26 -6.56 15.27 -32.92
CA SER A 26 -8.00 15.40 -32.62
C SER A 26 -8.60 14.17 -31.93
N THR A 27 -8.15 12.96 -32.26
CA THR A 27 -8.65 11.72 -31.67
C THR A 27 -8.18 11.52 -30.24
N ALA A 28 -6.95 11.95 -29.90
CA ALA A 28 -6.44 11.94 -28.54
C ALA A 28 -7.21 12.91 -27.63
N ASN A 29 -7.49 14.13 -28.11
CA ASN A 29 -8.29 15.12 -27.42
C ASN A 29 -9.74 14.65 -27.19
N ASP A 30 -10.35 14.01 -28.18
CA ASP A 30 -11.69 13.47 -28.05
C ASP A 30 -11.77 12.32 -27.03
N ALA A 31 -10.76 11.46 -26.98
CA ALA A 31 -10.67 10.40 -25.98
C ALA A 31 -10.46 10.94 -24.56
N VAL A 32 -9.61 11.96 -24.40
CA VAL A 32 -9.41 12.64 -23.11
C VAL A 32 -10.70 13.35 -22.68
N ASN A 33 -11.35 14.07 -23.58
CA ASN A 33 -12.62 14.74 -23.27
C ASN A 33 -13.74 13.76 -22.92
N ALA A 34 -13.82 12.60 -23.59
CA ALA A 34 -14.76 11.53 -23.26
C ALA A 34 -14.47 10.92 -21.88
N PHE A 35 -13.21 10.73 -21.55
CA PHE A 35 -12.77 10.27 -20.21
C PHE A 35 -13.15 11.30 -19.15
N LEU A 36 -12.88 12.59 -19.37
CA LEU A 36 -13.22 13.66 -18.44
C LEU A 36 -14.71 13.81 -18.20
N ALA A 37 -15.54 13.61 -19.24
CA ALA A 37 -16.98 13.58 -19.09
C ALA A 37 -17.48 12.40 -18.25
N SER A 38 -16.67 11.35 -18.09
CA SER A 38 -16.97 10.20 -17.26
C SER A 38 -16.53 10.36 -15.79
N LEU A 39 -15.71 11.38 -15.49
CA LEU A 39 -15.26 11.65 -14.12
C LEU A 39 -16.37 12.35 -13.32
N SER A 40 -16.64 11.83 -12.13
CA SER A 40 -17.52 12.50 -11.17
C SER A 40 -16.74 13.64 -10.53
N VAL A 41 -17.05 14.88 -10.87
CA VAL A 41 -16.50 16.07 -10.22
C VAL A 41 -17.52 16.59 -9.21
N SER A 42 -17.20 16.46 -7.94
CA SER A 42 -18.04 16.99 -6.87
C SER A 42 -17.63 18.44 -6.54
N THR A 43 -18.47 19.40 -6.89
CA THR A 43 -18.33 20.78 -6.40
C THR A 43 -18.89 20.88 -4.99
N VAL A 44 -18.15 20.40 -4.02
CA VAL A 44 -18.49 20.69 -2.63
C VAL A 44 -17.85 22.02 -2.29
N SER A 45 -18.69 23.06 -2.19
CA SER A 45 -18.31 24.25 -1.47
C SER A 45 -18.15 23.87 0.01
N LYS A 46 -16.99 23.25 0.34
CA LYS A 46 -16.54 23.25 1.72
C LYS A 46 -16.19 24.70 2.04
N THR A 47 -17.14 25.43 2.56
CA THR A 47 -16.79 26.41 3.58
C THR A 47 -16.08 25.58 4.63
N VAL A 48 -14.75 25.70 4.64
CA VAL A 48 -13.92 25.12 5.69
C VAL A 48 -14.40 25.77 6.96
N ALA A 49 -15.36 25.12 7.62
CA ALA A 49 -15.78 25.53 8.94
C ALA A 49 -14.56 25.34 9.82
N GLY A 50 -13.84 26.45 10.09
CA GLY A 50 -12.65 26.46 10.91
C GLY A 50 -11.34 26.18 10.19
N SER A 51 -11.13 26.62 8.93
CA SER A 51 -9.76 26.99 8.55
C SER A 51 -9.23 27.88 9.65
N PRO A 52 -8.16 27.47 10.36
CA PRO A 52 -7.55 28.37 11.29
C PRO A 52 -7.15 29.58 10.48
N THR A 53 -7.84 30.69 10.72
CA THR A 53 -7.53 31.98 10.12
C THR A 53 -6.25 32.57 10.70
N ASP A 54 -5.66 31.86 11.68
CA ASP A 54 -4.41 32.18 12.30
C ASP A 54 -3.41 31.01 12.26
N LEU A 55 -2.18 31.34 12.06
CA LEU A 55 -1.04 30.42 11.98
C LEU A 55 -0.79 29.67 13.30
N ALA A 56 -1.30 30.18 14.43
CA ALA A 56 -1.14 29.54 15.73
C ALA A 56 -2.00 28.26 15.82
N SER A 57 -3.21 28.28 15.25
CA SER A 57 -4.08 27.11 15.18
C SER A 57 -3.54 26.05 14.20
N ALA A 58 -2.98 26.46 13.06
CA ALA A 58 -2.32 25.53 12.13
C ALA A 58 -1.09 24.88 12.78
N ARG A 59 -0.29 25.68 13.49
CA ARG A 59 0.86 25.21 14.26
C ARG A 59 0.45 24.26 15.38
N ALA A 60 -0.63 24.57 16.09
CA ALA A 60 -1.16 23.71 17.14
C ALA A 60 -1.66 22.37 16.57
N ALA A 61 -2.23 22.35 15.35
CA ALA A 61 -2.68 21.13 14.71
C ALA A 61 -1.53 20.18 14.38
N VAL A 62 -0.40 20.69 13.90
CA VAL A 62 0.81 19.88 13.65
C VAL A 62 1.44 19.39 14.95
N LEU A 63 1.60 20.29 15.92
CA LEU A 63 2.20 19.97 17.22
C LEU A 63 1.31 19.05 18.08
N ALA A 64 0.00 19.04 17.87
CA ALA A 64 -0.93 18.13 18.54
C ALA A 64 -0.91 16.70 17.92
N GLY A 65 -0.06 16.45 16.93
CA GLY A 65 0.04 15.13 16.32
C GLY A 65 -1.18 14.71 15.49
N ASN A 66 -2.01 15.65 15.01
CA ASN A 66 -3.13 15.33 14.12
C ASN A 66 -2.67 14.79 12.77
N TYR A 67 -1.39 14.89 12.47
CA TYR A 67 -0.69 14.30 11.34
C TYR A 67 0.21 13.14 11.76
N THR A 68 0.14 12.69 13.02
CA THR A 68 0.87 11.50 13.42
C THR A 68 0.33 10.34 12.60
N SER A 69 1.03 10.03 11.54
CA SER A 69 0.97 8.70 11.00
C SER A 69 1.27 7.76 12.18
N ARG A 70 0.36 6.90 12.52
CA ARG A 70 0.73 5.71 13.28
C ARG A 70 1.63 4.93 12.33
N LEU A 71 2.94 5.21 12.42
CA LEU A 71 3.99 4.55 11.68
C LEU A 71 4.03 3.09 12.11
N HIS A 72 3.10 2.31 11.58
CA HIS A 72 3.36 0.89 11.45
C HIS A 72 4.29 0.75 10.26
N HIS A 73 5.59 0.76 10.54
CA HIS A 73 6.59 0.24 9.64
C HIS A 73 6.24 -1.22 9.35
N GLN A 74 5.33 -1.45 8.41
CA GLN A 74 5.30 -2.71 7.73
C GLN A 74 6.54 -2.69 6.84
N GLY A 75 7.60 -3.29 7.35
CA GLY A 75 8.81 -3.49 6.59
C GLY A 75 8.46 -4.03 5.20
N ARG A 76 9.30 -3.79 4.22
CA ARG A 76 9.20 -4.29 2.84
C ARG A 76 9.13 -5.83 2.73
N ASP A 77 9.07 -6.53 3.86
CA ASP A 77 8.91 -7.97 3.89
C ASP A 77 7.50 -8.33 3.43
N ARG A 78 7.43 -9.01 2.30
CA ARG A 78 6.21 -9.52 1.66
C ARG A 78 5.46 -10.53 2.52
N CYS A 79 6.13 -11.11 3.51
CA CYS A 79 5.58 -12.09 4.41
C CYS A 79 5.08 -11.45 5.71
N PRO A 80 4.04 -12.00 6.34
CA PRO A 80 3.64 -11.59 7.68
C PRO A 80 4.74 -11.90 8.69
N VAL A 81 4.66 -11.29 9.87
CA VAL A 81 5.58 -11.59 10.98
C VAL A 81 5.65 -13.08 11.27
N GLY A 82 6.80 -13.54 11.77
CA GLY A 82 7.01 -14.93 12.12
C GLY A 82 6.04 -15.43 13.19
N CYS A 83 5.55 -16.66 13.04
CA CYS A 83 4.64 -17.29 14.00
C CYS A 83 5.22 -17.38 15.41
N SER A 84 6.54 -17.51 15.53
CA SER A 84 7.24 -17.49 16.82
C SER A 84 7.10 -16.14 17.54
N SER A 85 7.03 -15.04 16.79
CA SER A 85 6.85 -13.67 17.30
C SER A 85 5.37 -13.31 17.49
N ALA A 86 4.49 -13.73 16.56
CA ALA A 86 3.05 -13.46 16.63
C ALA A 86 2.36 -14.28 17.73
N GLY A 87 2.94 -15.42 18.11
CA GLY A 87 2.37 -16.30 19.14
C GLY A 87 1.29 -17.23 18.60
N VAL A 88 0.63 -17.96 19.52
CA VAL A 88 -0.40 -18.97 19.20
C VAL A 88 -1.81 -18.38 19.09
N ASP A 89 -1.99 -17.13 19.46
CA ASP A 89 -3.26 -16.41 19.34
C ASP A 89 -3.41 -15.87 17.91
N THR A 90 -4.34 -16.44 17.16
CA THR A 90 -4.56 -16.12 15.75
C THR A 90 -5.13 -14.72 15.52
N SER A 91 -5.73 -14.11 16.53
CA SER A 91 -6.19 -12.72 16.47
C SER A 91 -5.05 -11.72 16.32
N ALA A 92 -3.82 -12.11 16.69
CA ALA A 92 -2.60 -11.31 16.50
C ALA A 92 -1.92 -11.52 15.14
N TRP A 93 -2.45 -12.41 14.30
CA TRP A 93 -1.88 -12.72 13.00
C TRP A 93 -2.34 -11.71 11.93
N PHE A 94 -1.54 -11.59 10.86
CA PHE A 94 -1.86 -10.72 9.74
C PHE A 94 -3.08 -11.24 8.96
N VAL A 95 -4.04 -10.36 8.64
CA VAL A 95 -5.28 -10.76 7.96
C VAL A 95 -5.25 -10.42 6.47
N TYR A 96 -5.49 -11.45 5.64
CA TYR A 96 -5.73 -11.31 4.21
C TYR A 96 -7.22 -11.38 3.90
N GLY A 97 -7.73 -10.46 3.07
CA GLY A 97 -9.15 -10.40 2.70
C GLY A 97 -9.53 -11.28 1.51
N SER A 98 -8.58 -11.98 0.89
CA SER A 98 -8.84 -12.91 -0.21
C SER A 98 -7.69 -13.90 -0.40
N LEU A 99 -7.99 -15.05 -1.03
CA LEU A 99 -6.98 -16.04 -1.38
C LEU A 99 -5.94 -15.48 -2.36
N ASP A 100 -6.37 -14.73 -3.36
CA ASP A 100 -5.47 -14.09 -4.34
C ASP A 100 -4.43 -13.18 -3.69
N ARG A 101 -4.80 -12.47 -2.62
CA ARG A 101 -3.85 -11.63 -1.88
C ARG A 101 -2.87 -12.46 -1.07
N LEU A 102 -3.30 -13.59 -0.53
CA LEU A 102 -2.45 -14.52 0.19
C LEU A 102 -1.39 -15.12 -0.73
N ASP A 103 -1.77 -15.61 -1.89
CA ASP A 103 -0.88 -16.26 -2.86
C ASP A 103 0.22 -15.32 -3.37
N ARG A 104 -0.10 -14.03 -3.48
CA ARG A 104 0.82 -12.99 -3.96
C ARG A 104 1.73 -12.41 -2.88
N ALA A 105 1.39 -12.59 -1.62
CA ALA A 105 2.02 -11.83 -0.55
C ALA A 105 3.35 -12.43 -0.08
N CYS A 106 3.48 -13.76 -0.08
CA CYS A 106 4.59 -14.42 0.60
C CYS A 106 4.98 -15.73 -0.08
N ASN A 107 6.24 -15.86 -0.45
CA ASN A 107 6.79 -17.09 -1.01
C ASN A 107 7.41 -18.03 0.04
N ARG A 108 7.25 -17.72 1.32
CA ARG A 108 7.66 -18.58 2.44
C ARG A 108 6.48 -19.43 2.91
N SER A 109 6.76 -20.52 3.61
CA SER A 109 5.73 -21.29 4.28
C SER A 109 5.01 -20.43 5.32
N MET A 110 3.69 -20.54 5.38
CA MET A 110 2.83 -19.81 6.32
C MET A 110 1.94 -20.78 7.09
N LEU A 111 1.59 -20.42 8.32
CA LEU A 111 0.46 -20.99 9.02
C LEU A 111 -0.76 -20.08 8.82
N LEU A 112 -1.92 -20.71 8.60
CA LEU A 112 -3.16 -20.00 8.32
C LEU A 112 -4.27 -20.45 9.28
N ASP A 113 -5.17 -19.51 9.58
CA ASP A 113 -6.44 -19.74 10.27
C ASP A 113 -7.58 -19.00 9.55
N PHE A 114 -8.68 -19.66 9.31
CA PHE A 114 -9.88 -19.08 8.70
C PHE A 114 -11.10 -19.98 8.93
N ALA A 115 -12.31 -19.42 8.82
CA ALA A 115 -13.57 -20.10 9.08
C ALA A 115 -13.79 -21.32 8.18
N LEU A 116 -14.24 -22.43 8.75
CA LEU A 116 -14.57 -23.64 7.98
C LEU A 116 -15.85 -23.51 7.15
N VAL A 117 -16.78 -22.69 7.60
CA VAL A 117 -18.12 -22.56 6.96
C VAL A 117 -18.12 -21.59 5.78
N ASN A 118 -17.11 -20.76 5.66
CA ASN A 118 -17.00 -19.76 4.61
C ASN A 118 -16.11 -20.29 3.48
N PRO A 119 -16.66 -20.65 2.29
CA PRO A 119 -15.87 -21.25 1.22
C PRO A 119 -14.74 -20.31 0.76
N ILE A 120 -13.50 -20.73 0.95
CA ILE A 120 -12.33 -19.92 0.63
C ILE A 120 -12.07 -19.81 -0.88
N ASP A 121 -12.55 -20.77 -1.66
CA ASP A 121 -12.42 -20.86 -3.11
C ASP A 121 -13.60 -20.23 -3.88
N ASP A 122 -14.55 -19.61 -3.20
CA ASP A 122 -15.62 -18.82 -3.82
C ASP A 122 -15.11 -17.39 -4.05
N GLU A 123 -14.85 -17.02 -5.30
CA GLU A 123 -14.38 -15.68 -5.71
C GLU A 123 -15.31 -14.54 -5.24
N LYS A 124 -16.58 -14.84 -4.96
CA LYS A 124 -17.58 -13.89 -4.48
C LYS A 124 -17.68 -13.86 -2.95
N SER A 125 -16.98 -14.72 -2.27
CA SER A 125 -17.00 -14.80 -0.81
C SER A 125 -15.98 -13.84 -0.22
N HIS A 126 -16.36 -13.07 0.80
CA HIS A 126 -15.39 -12.41 1.66
C HIS A 126 -14.81 -13.44 2.61
N VAL A 127 -13.50 -13.45 2.76
CA VAL A 127 -12.80 -14.33 3.68
C VAL A 127 -11.81 -13.51 4.51
N ALA A 128 -11.74 -13.81 5.79
CA ALA A 128 -10.68 -13.32 6.66
C ALA A 128 -9.71 -14.49 6.87
N ILE A 129 -8.50 -14.37 6.33
CA ILE A 129 -7.46 -15.39 6.45
C ILE A 129 -6.38 -14.82 7.36
N SER A 130 -6.33 -15.25 8.61
CA SER A 130 -5.27 -14.92 9.54
C SER A 130 -4.02 -15.74 9.20
N ALA A 131 -2.85 -15.11 9.08
CA ALA A 131 -1.61 -15.74 8.64
C ALA A 131 -0.39 -15.25 9.40
N CYS A 132 0.57 -16.15 9.63
CA CYS A 132 1.92 -15.81 10.09
C CYS A 132 2.97 -16.61 9.30
N THR A 133 4.19 -16.08 9.15
CA THR A 133 5.28 -16.79 8.49
C THR A 133 5.78 -17.95 9.37
N ALA A 134 5.77 -19.16 8.84
CA ALA A 134 6.22 -20.35 9.55
C ALA A 134 7.72 -20.30 9.83
N ASP A 135 8.08 -20.06 11.08
CA ASP A 135 9.47 -19.90 11.56
C ASP A 135 9.77 -20.61 12.88
N TYR A 136 8.88 -21.54 13.28
CA TYR A 136 9.19 -22.34 14.46
C TYR A 136 10.45 -23.16 14.21
N ALA A 137 11.53 -22.85 14.95
CA ALA A 137 12.73 -23.68 14.98
C ALA A 137 12.36 -25.07 15.50
N GLY A 138 12.93 -26.12 14.92
CA GLY A 138 12.63 -27.50 15.30
C GLY A 138 12.70 -27.67 16.81
N LEU A 139 11.56 -27.92 17.43
CA LEU A 139 11.50 -28.29 18.84
C LEU A 139 12.23 -29.63 18.96
N SER A 140 13.34 -29.64 19.72
CA SER A 140 13.98 -30.92 20.05
C SER A 140 12.99 -31.81 20.78
N ASP A 141 12.98 -33.10 20.47
CA ASP A 141 12.06 -34.08 21.08
C ASP A 141 12.10 -34.10 22.63
N ASN A 142 13.11 -33.47 23.23
CA ASN A 142 13.30 -33.39 24.68
C ASN A 142 12.49 -32.28 25.38
N ASN A 143 11.82 -31.39 24.65
CA ASN A 143 11.05 -30.26 25.20
C ASN A 143 9.53 -30.41 25.01
N ALA A 144 9.03 -31.53 24.51
CA ALA A 144 7.60 -31.79 24.58
C ALA A 144 7.18 -31.79 26.06
N PRO A 145 6.24 -30.92 26.50
CA PRO A 145 5.71 -31.01 27.84
C PRO A 145 5.15 -32.43 27.99
N ALA A 146 5.58 -33.14 29.04
CA ALA A 146 5.03 -34.46 29.36
C ALA A 146 3.52 -34.27 29.44
N SER A 147 2.79 -34.88 28.47
CA SER A 147 1.32 -34.81 28.43
C SER A 147 0.78 -35.31 29.74
N SER A 148 0.45 -34.40 30.64
CA SER A 148 -0.39 -34.74 31.79
C SER A 148 -1.79 -34.99 31.21
N GLY A 149 -2.06 -36.20 30.76
CA GLY A 149 -3.28 -36.62 30.07
C GLY A 149 -4.60 -36.46 30.85
N SER A 150 -4.75 -35.38 31.54
CA SER A 150 -5.86 -35.05 32.42
C SER A 150 -6.43 -33.65 32.26
N ALA A 151 -5.82 -32.79 31.48
CA ALA A 151 -6.17 -31.35 31.48
C ALA A 151 -7.60 -31.08 30.93
N CYS A 152 -8.07 -31.88 29.97
CA CYS A 152 -9.35 -31.67 29.29
C CYS A 152 -10.45 -32.67 29.66
N ALA A 153 -10.19 -33.55 30.64
CA ALA A 153 -11.21 -34.44 31.13
C ALA A 153 -12.22 -33.72 32.02
N LEU A 154 -13.48 -34.07 31.88
CA LEU A 154 -14.53 -33.56 32.77
C LEU A 154 -14.19 -33.87 34.25
N LYS A 155 -14.19 -32.86 35.11
CA LYS A 155 -13.89 -33.03 36.53
C LYS A 155 -14.79 -34.11 37.15
N GLY A 156 -14.18 -35.12 37.76
CA GLY A 156 -14.91 -36.18 38.45
C GLY A 156 -15.31 -37.40 37.59
N VAL A 157 -14.89 -37.44 36.33
CA VAL A 157 -15.11 -38.58 35.43
C VAL A 157 -13.85 -39.44 35.39
N ALA A 158 -14.00 -40.76 35.68
CA ALA A 158 -12.90 -41.70 35.51
C ALA A 158 -12.57 -41.86 34.02
N LEU A 159 -11.29 -41.86 33.68
CA LEU A 159 -10.81 -42.05 32.32
C LEU A 159 -10.37 -43.48 32.09
N THR A 160 -10.61 -44.01 30.90
CA THR A 160 -10.11 -45.29 30.43
C THR A 160 -9.34 -45.13 29.13
N LYS A 161 -8.34 -45.99 28.93
CA LYS A 161 -7.59 -46.02 27.68
C LYS A 161 -8.40 -46.77 26.63
N THR A 162 -8.52 -46.16 25.46
CA THR A 162 -9.06 -46.83 24.26
C THR A 162 -8.06 -46.71 23.12
N THR A 163 -8.23 -47.57 22.12
CA THR A 163 -7.39 -47.57 20.92
C THR A 163 -8.25 -47.43 19.68
N LEU A 164 -7.76 -46.69 18.72
CA LEU A 164 -8.36 -46.56 17.40
C LEU A 164 -7.26 -46.57 16.32
N SER A 165 -7.59 -47.19 15.18
CA SER A 165 -6.68 -47.24 14.05
C SER A 165 -6.92 -46.07 13.12
N LEU A 166 -5.85 -45.39 12.76
CA LEU A 166 -5.80 -44.36 11.72
C LEU A 166 -5.69 -45.03 10.34
N GLN A 167 -6.38 -44.43 9.39
CA GLN A 167 -6.34 -44.83 8.00
C GLN A 167 -5.56 -43.82 7.18
N LEU A 168 -4.65 -44.31 6.33
CA LEU A 168 -3.94 -43.51 5.33
C LEU A 168 -4.58 -43.76 3.98
N ALA A 169 -4.97 -42.73 3.29
CA ALA A 169 -5.47 -42.76 1.92
C ALA A 169 -4.67 -41.78 1.04
N SER A 170 -4.45 -42.15 -0.20
CA SER A 170 -3.74 -41.32 -1.18
C SER A 170 -4.38 -41.44 -2.54
N SER A 171 -4.34 -40.35 -3.31
CA SER A 171 -4.83 -40.32 -4.71
C SER A 171 -4.00 -39.35 -5.54
N GLY A 172 -4.00 -39.53 -6.87
CA GLY A 172 -3.21 -38.79 -7.80
C GLY A 172 -1.77 -39.28 -7.97
N ALA A 173 -1.00 -38.63 -8.83
CA ALA A 173 0.38 -39.02 -9.11
C ALA A 173 1.30 -38.65 -7.93
N SER A 174 2.27 -39.55 -7.64
CA SER A 174 3.29 -39.22 -6.63
C SER A 174 4.39 -38.37 -7.25
N SER A 175 4.81 -37.35 -6.50
CA SER A 175 5.87 -36.41 -6.89
C SER A 175 6.92 -36.32 -5.79
N SER A 176 8.20 -36.35 -6.18
CA SER A 176 9.31 -36.09 -5.25
C SER A 176 9.58 -34.61 -5.01
N THR A 177 9.08 -33.73 -5.88
CA THR A 177 9.36 -32.28 -5.80
C THR A 177 8.71 -31.62 -4.59
N HIS A 178 7.58 -32.13 -4.10
CA HIS A 178 6.84 -31.53 -2.98
C HIS A 178 7.07 -32.24 -1.63
N ALA A 179 7.84 -33.33 -1.59
CA ALA A 179 8.02 -34.09 -0.34
C ALA A 179 8.68 -33.26 0.78
N ALA A 180 9.66 -32.43 0.42
CA ALA A 180 10.34 -31.55 1.37
C ALA A 180 9.40 -30.47 1.93
N ASP A 181 8.59 -29.84 1.07
CA ASP A 181 7.64 -28.79 1.45
C ASP A 181 6.52 -29.36 2.34
N VAL A 182 5.98 -30.55 1.99
CA VAL A 182 4.99 -31.26 2.83
C VAL A 182 5.57 -31.61 4.20
N ALA A 183 6.79 -32.15 4.25
CA ALA A 183 7.43 -32.49 5.51
C ALA A 183 7.68 -31.23 6.36
N ALA A 184 8.12 -30.13 5.75
CA ALA A 184 8.30 -28.87 6.45
C ALA A 184 6.98 -28.31 6.99
N ALA A 185 5.91 -28.32 6.20
CA ALA A 185 4.58 -27.88 6.62
C ALA A 185 4.03 -28.71 7.80
N LEU A 186 4.19 -30.03 7.76
CA LEU A 186 3.81 -30.92 8.87
C LEU A 186 4.59 -30.61 10.16
N GLU A 187 5.88 -30.31 10.06
CA GLU A 187 6.69 -29.95 11.24
C GLU A 187 6.29 -28.60 11.85
N GLN A 188 5.94 -27.60 11.03
CA GLN A 188 5.44 -26.31 11.51
C GLN A 188 4.09 -26.49 12.24
N LEU A 189 3.16 -27.27 11.67
CA LEU A 189 1.91 -27.58 12.33
C LEU A 189 2.11 -28.40 13.62
N ARG A 190 3.11 -29.31 13.64
CA ARG A 190 3.47 -30.06 14.85
C ARG A 190 3.99 -29.11 15.95
N ALA A 191 4.88 -28.20 15.59
CA ALA A 191 5.41 -27.21 16.53
C ALA A 191 4.29 -26.33 17.08
N PHE A 192 3.41 -25.82 16.23
CA PHE A 192 2.24 -25.05 16.65
C PHE A 192 1.33 -25.86 17.60
N ALA A 193 0.98 -27.10 17.23
CA ALA A 193 0.13 -27.97 18.04
C ALA A 193 0.72 -28.22 19.43
N THR A 194 2.04 -28.40 19.53
CA THR A 194 2.72 -28.60 20.81
C THR A 194 2.67 -27.35 21.71
N LEU A 195 2.76 -26.15 21.12
CA LEU A 195 2.70 -24.89 21.85
C LEU A 195 1.27 -24.50 22.26
N SER A 196 0.28 -24.86 21.44
CA SER A 196 -1.13 -24.50 21.64
C SER A 196 -1.93 -25.54 22.43
N ASP A 197 -1.38 -26.73 22.72
CA ASP A 197 -2.08 -27.88 23.33
C ASP A 197 -2.36 -27.70 24.85
N THR A 198 -2.47 -26.46 25.31
CA THR A 198 -2.85 -26.12 26.71
C THR A 198 -4.35 -25.84 26.87
N GLY A 199 -5.09 -25.70 25.77
CA GLY A 199 -6.53 -25.47 25.75
C GLY A 199 -7.32 -26.76 25.55
N CYS A 200 -8.58 -26.76 25.99
CA CYS A 200 -9.50 -27.90 25.78
C CYS A 200 -10.42 -27.70 24.58
N ASN A 201 -9.96 -27.00 23.58
CA ASN A 201 -10.69 -26.71 22.36
C ASN A 201 -10.26 -27.64 21.20
N GLU A 202 -11.10 -27.75 20.20
CA GLU A 202 -10.69 -28.38 18.93
C GLU A 202 -9.56 -27.58 18.26
N THR A 203 -8.74 -28.26 17.51
CA THR A 203 -7.64 -27.63 16.76
C THR A 203 -7.94 -27.71 15.26
N ILE A 204 -7.99 -26.55 14.60
CA ILE A 204 -8.12 -26.43 13.14
C ILE A 204 -7.05 -25.45 12.70
N LYS A 205 -6.12 -25.89 11.85
CA LYS A 205 -5.05 -25.04 11.31
C LYS A 205 -4.61 -25.54 9.95
N TYR A 206 -4.02 -24.65 9.20
CA TYR A 206 -3.47 -24.94 7.87
C TYR A 206 -2.02 -24.47 7.81
N ALA A 207 -1.22 -25.20 7.02
CA ALA A 207 0.08 -24.73 6.56
C ALA A 207 0.05 -24.63 5.03
N TYR A 208 0.58 -23.55 4.52
CA TYR A 208 0.65 -23.23 3.09
C TYR A 208 2.10 -22.99 2.70
N SER A 209 2.58 -23.63 1.67
CA SER A 209 3.94 -23.45 1.15
C SER A 209 3.92 -23.62 -0.36
N ARG A 210 3.91 -22.51 -1.10
CA ARG A 210 3.79 -22.52 -2.56
C ARG A 210 2.55 -23.30 -3.04
N ASP A 211 2.77 -24.46 -3.69
CA ASP A 211 1.71 -25.34 -4.19
C ASP A 211 1.28 -26.41 -3.17
N VAL A 212 1.82 -26.38 -1.96
CA VAL A 212 1.53 -27.37 -0.92
C VAL A 212 0.62 -26.77 0.14
N VAL A 213 -0.50 -27.44 0.38
CA VAL A 213 -1.42 -27.16 1.50
C VAL A 213 -1.51 -28.35 2.41
N VAL A 214 -1.35 -28.14 3.71
CA VAL A 214 -1.61 -29.14 4.74
C VAL A 214 -2.62 -28.58 5.72
N GLY A 215 -3.73 -29.27 5.92
CA GLY A 215 -4.74 -28.92 6.92
C GLY A 215 -4.85 -29.96 8.00
N VAL A 216 -5.14 -29.53 9.24
CA VAL A 216 -5.33 -30.41 10.39
C VAL A 216 -6.62 -30.09 11.13
N TYR A 217 -7.32 -31.14 11.55
CA TYR A 217 -8.41 -31.11 12.52
C TYR A 217 -8.12 -32.10 13.64
N ALA A 218 -8.27 -31.68 14.89
CA ALA A 218 -8.29 -32.55 16.05
C ALA A 218 -9.41 -32.12 16.99
N GLY A 219 -10.32 -33.01 17.30
CA GLY A 219 -11.45 -32.75 18.17
C GLY A 219 -11.03 -32.46 19.62
N SER A 220 -11.89 -31.76 20.35
CA SER A 220 -11.64 -31.30 21.72
C SER A 220 -11.29 -32.41 22.72
N GLY A 221 -11.81 -33.63 22.53
CA GLY A 221 -11.48 -34.77 23.35
C GLY A 221 -10.06 -35.33 23.18
N LEU A 222 -9.36 -34.92 22.11
CA LEU A 222 -7.95 -35.28 21.84
C LEU A 222 -6.99 -34.21 22.33
N ALA A 223 -7.49 -33.01 22.66
CA ALA A 223 -6.69 -31.89 23.14
C ALA A 223 -5.93 -32.22 24.44
N GLY A 224 -4.69 -31.77 24.57
CA GLY A 224 -3.84 -32.04 25.71
C GLY A 224 -3.33 -33.49 25.82
N GLN A 225 -3.65 -34.35 24.85
CA GLN A 225 -3.23 -35.78 24.84
C GLN A 225 -2.01 -36.08 23.95
N GLY A 226 -1.47 -35.05 23.23
CA GLY A 226 -0.30 -35.20 22.34
C GLY A 226 -0.57 -36.04 21.08
N VAL A 227 -1.83 -36.37 20.80
CA VAL A 227 -2.22 -37.27 19.70
C VAL A 227 -1.91 -36.66 18.35
N LEU A 228 -2.31 -35.41 18.13
CA LEU A 228 -2.06 -34.68 16.86
C LEU A 228 -0.56 -34.58 16.59
N GLY A 229 0.23 -34.16 17.56
CA GLY A 229 1.69 -34.04 17.43
C GLY A 229 2.36 -35.36 17.03
N ALA A 230 1.95 -36.49 17.61
CA ALA A 230 2.46 -37.82 17.28
C ALA A 230 2.12 -38.26 15.84
N VAL A 231 0.91 -37.96 15.38
CA VAL A 231 0.48 -38.24 14.00
C VAL A 231 1.28 -37.40 12.98
N LEU A 232 1.43 -36.10 13.24
CA LEU A 232 2.18 -35.22 12.35
C LEU A 232 3.66 -35.59 12.27
N GLN A 233 4.25 -35.99 13.41
CA GLN A 233 5.66 -36.46 13.44
C GLN A 233 5.84 -37.72 12.59
N LYS A 234 4.96 -38.72 12.76
CA LYS A 234 5.04 -39.98 12.00
C LYS A 234 4.82 -39.74 10.50
N LEU A 235 3.84 -38.92 10.14
CA LEU A 235 3.56 -38.59 8.73
C LEU A 235 4.71 -37.84 8.09
N SER A 236 5.30 -36.85 8.80
CA SER A 236 6.48 -36.14 8.32
C SER A 236 7.68 -37.05 8.10
N ALA A 237 7.94 -37.98 9.02
CA ALA A 237 9.01 -38.95 8.87
C ALA A 237 8.75 -39.87 7.65
N GLN A 238 7.54 -40.39 7.49
CA GLN A 238 7.20 -41.24 6.37
C GLN A 238 7.36 -40.52 5.02
N VAL A 239 6.88 -39.28 4.90
CA VAL A 239 7.03 -38.49 3.66
C VAL A 239 8.51 -38.25 3.31
N LYS A 240 9.37 -38.05 4.33
CA LYS A 240 10.82 -37.92 4.14
C LYS A 240 11.45 -39.27 3.68
N ASP A 241 11.06 -40.37 4.28
CA ASP A 241 11.59 -41.71 3.99
C ASP A 241 11.14 -42.22 2.61
N ASP A 242 9.88 -41.99 2.24
CA ASP A 242 9.32 -42.36 0.94
C ASP A 242 9.87 -41.49 -0.21
N GLY A 243 10.44 -40.30 0.10
CA GLY A 243 11.01 -39.34 -0.87
C GLY A 243 10.03 -38.86 -1.92
N GLY A 244 8.75 -39.09 -1.74
CA GLY A 244 7.67 -38.68 -2.63
C GLY A 244 6.32 -38.61 -1.91
N VAL A 245 5.40 -37.80 -2.45
CA VAL A 245 4.06 -37.62 -1.90
C VAL A 245 3.03 -37.62 -3.03
N ALA A 246 1.89 -38.26 -2.81
CA ALA A 246 0.77 -38.22 -3.74
C ALA A 246 0.13 -36.82 -3.79
N GLU A 247 -0.56 -36.53 -4.91
CA GLU A 247 -1.23 -35.23 -5.07
C GLU A 247 -2.19 -34.94 -3.91
N ARG A 248 -2.91 -35.94 -3.45
CA ARG A 248 -3.75 -35.85 -2.25
C ARG A 248 -3.37 -36.97 -1.30
N LEU A 249 -3.20 -36.65 -0.05
CA LEU A 249 -2.90 -37.58 1.02
C LEU A 249 -3.78 -37.25 2.23
N SER A 250 -4.41 -38.25 2.84
CA SER A 250 -5.16 -38.05 4.08
C SER A 250 -4.81 -39.09 5.13
N VAL A 251 -4.77 -38.66 6.39
CA VAL A 251 -4.72 -39.52 7.57
C VAL A 251 -5.92 -39.20 8.44
N GLU A 252 -6.83 -40.12 8.63
CA GLU A 252 -8.13 -39.85 9.23
C GLU A 252 -8.52 -40.87 10.32
N MET A 253 -9.20 -40.31 11.33
CA MET A 253 -9.81 -41.07 12.44
C MET A 253 -11.26 -40.57 12.60
N CYS A 254 -12.15 -41.08 11.74
CA CYS A 254 -13.52 -40.56 11.65
C CYS A 254 -14.63 -41.60 11.61
N ARG A 255 -14.30 -42.90 11.64
CA ARG A 255 -15.32 -43.94 11.61
C ARG A 255 -15.83 -44.26 13.01
N ASN A 256 -17.15 -44.13 13.19
CA ASN A 256 -17.84 -44.49 14.44
C ASN A 256 -17.31 -43.76 15.69
N VAL A 257 -16.75 -42.56 15.51
CA VAL A 257 -16.33 -41.70 16.62
C VAL A 257 -17.09 -40.37 16.54
N SER A 258 -17.36 -39.79 17.69
CA SER A 258 -17.86 -38.41 17.77
C SER A 258 -16.78 -37.43 17.23
N SER A 259 -17.19 -36.33 16.67
CA SER A 259 -16.29 -35.23 16.26
C SER A 259 -15.30 -34.84 17.36
N ARG A 260 -15.68 -34.97 18.62
CA ARG A 260 -14.81 -34.76 19.80
C ARG A 260 -13.53 -35.60 19.76
N TYR A 261 -13.59 -36.81 19.22
CA TYR A 261 -12.44 -37.71 19.12
C TYR A 261 -12.00 -37.95 17.68
N SER A 262 -12.54 -37.21 16.72
CA SER A 262 -12.08 -37.32 15.32
C SER A 262 -10.78 -36.58 15.09
N LEU A 263 -10.01 -37.04 14.10
CA LEU A 263 -8.75 -36.44 13.67
C LEU A 263 -8.65 -36.56 12.16
N GLY A 264 -8.26 -35.50 11.52
CA GLY A 264 -7.98 -35.43 10.09
C GLY A 264 -6.69 -34.65 9.81
N VAL A 265 -5.80 -35.23 9.01
CA VAL A 265 -4.65 -34.55 8.41
C VAL A 265 -4.77 -34.70 6.91
N LEU A 266 -4.90 -33.61 6.20
CA LEU A 266 -5.13 -33.57 4.76
C LEU A 266 -4.00 -32.81 4.07
N VAL A 267 -3.46 -33.37 3.00
CA VAL A 267 -2.38 -32.80 2.19
C VAL A 267 -2.87 -32.67 0.75
N ASN A 268 -2.62 -31.54 0.15
CA ASN A 268 -2.83 -31.26 -1.27
C ASN A 268 -1.58 -30.59 -1.85
N THR A 269 -1.03 -31.14 -2.95
CA THR A 269 0.20 -30.63 -3.59
C THR A 269 -0.07 -29.79 -4.85
N LYS A 270 -1.31 -29.31 -5.01
CA LYS A 270 -1.75 -28.41 -6.09
C LYS A 270 -2.24 -27.05 -5.60
N GLY A 271 -2.02 -26.74 -4.34
CA GLY A 271 -2.46 -25.47 -3.78
C GLY A 271 -3.97 -25.37 -3.51
N ASP A 272 -4.74 -26.45 -3.64
CA ASP A 272 -6.20 -26.42 -3.49
C ASP A 272 -6.61 -26.34 -2.01
N LEU A 273 -6.56 -25.11 -1.49
CA LEU A 273 -6.92 -24.79 -0.10
C LEU A 273 -8.40 -25.04 0.17
N GLY A 274 -9.28 -24.80 -0.82
CA GLY A 274 -10.72 -25.05 -0.72
C GLY A 274 -11.04 -26.54 -0.56
N ALA A 275 -10.37 -27.43 -1.28
CA ALA A 275 -10.54 -28.88 -1.11
C ALA A 275 -10.11 -29.34 0.28
N VAL A 276 -9.01 -28.80 0.80
CA VAL A 276 -8.54 -29.12 2.18
C VAL A 276 -9.53 -28.59 3.22
N GLN A 277 -10.05 -27.37 3.06
CA GLN A 277 -11.07 -26.81 3.94
C GLN A 277 -12.33 -27.71 4.01
N ARG A 278 -12.86 -28.09 2.84
CA ARG A 278 -14.03 -28.99 2.78
C ARG A 278 -13.76 -30.35 3.44
N GLY A 279 -12.56 -30.88 3.29
CA GLY A 279 -12.14 -32.08 3.93
C GLY A 279 -12.08 -31.98 5.46
N LEU A 280 -11.53 -30.89 5.99
CA LEU A 280 -11.51 -30.64 7.44
C LEU A 280 -12.92 -30.43 8.00
N GLN A 281 -13.81 -29.80 7.24
CA GLN A 281 -15.22 -29.68 7.61
C GLN A 281 -15.91 -31.06 7.72
N ALA A 282 -15.60 -31.97 6.81
CA ALA A 282 -16.09 -33.36 6.92
C ALA A 282 -15.53 -34.06 8.18
N SER A 283 -14.23 -33.91 8.48
CA SER A 283 -13.62 -34.43 9.70
C SER A 283 -14.25 -33.85 10.98
N LYS A 284 -14.55 -32.54 11.00
CA LYS A 284 -15.29 -31.90 12.08
C LYS A 284 -16.69 -32.49 12.28
N ASN A 285 -17.34 -32.89 11.20
CA ASN A 285 -18.65 -33.52 11.22
C ASN A 285 -18.60 -35.02 11.49
N GLY A 286 -17.43 -35.55 11.84
CA GLY A 286 -17.25 -37.00 12.12
C GLY A 286 -17.27 -37.88 10.86
N HIS A 287 -17.15 -37.30 9.68
CA HIS A 287 -17.16 -38.04 8.42
C HIS A 287 -15.74 -38.15 7.85
N CYS A 288 -15.48 -39.29 7.17
CA CYS A 288 -14.24 -39.46 6.43
C CYS A 288 -14.35 -38.86 5.03
N VAL A 289 -13.30 -38.18 4.58
CA VAL A 289 -13.19 -37.60 3.22
C VAL A 289 -12.92 -38.67 2.17
N SER A 290 -12.27 -39.75 2.56
CA SER A 290 -11.79 -40.78 1.64
C SER A 290 -12.91 -41.73 1.17
N THR A 291 -13.67 -41.28 0.14
CA THR A 291 -14.53 -42.17 -0.64
C THR A 291 -13.87 -42.63 -1.94
N GLU A 292 -12.73 -42.04 -2.35
CA GLU A 292 -12.07 -42.32 -3.63
C GLU A 292 -10.81 -43.17 -3.44
N THR A 293 -10.83 -44.30 -4.12
CA THR A 293 -9.70 -45.26 -4.32
C THR A 293 -8.72 -45.44 -3.15
N ARG A 294 -9.13 -46.26 -2.20
CA ARG A 294 -8.25 -46.81 -1.18
C ARG A 294 -7.19 -47.69 -1.81
N THR A 295 -5.95 -47.44 -1.59
CA THR A 295 -4.97 -48.50 -1.42
C THR A 295 -5.35 -49.19 -0.11
N THR A 296 -6.02 -50.37 -0.21
CA THR A 296 -6.38 -51.19 0.92
C THR A 296 -5.11 -51.71 1.59
N GLY A 297 -4.59 -50.94 2.51
CA GLY A 297 -3.49 -51.31 3.39
C GLY A 297 -4.00 -51.34 4.81
N SER A 298 -3.51 -52.27 5.58
CA SER A 298 -3.56 -52.36 7.04
C SER A 298 -3.61 -51.01 7.75
N ASP A 299 -4.24 -50.95 8.91
CA ASP A 299 -4.21 -49.79 9.80
C ASP A 299 -2.83 -49.11 9.79
N TRP A 300 -2.77 -47.89 9.33
CA TRP A 300 -1.50 -47.12 9.22
C TRP A 300 -0.84 -46.91 10.58
N GLN A 301 -1.66 -46.63 11.61
CA GLN A 301 -1.23 -46.45 12.98
C GLN A 301 -2.39 -46.72 13.94
N THR A 302 -2.12 -47.38 15.04
CA THR A 302 -3.05 -47.48 16.17
C THR A 302 -2.66 -46.46 17.21
N LEU A 303 -3.60 -45.61 17.58
CA LEU A 303 -3.44 -44.61 18.66
C LEU A 303 -4.12 -45.08 19.92
N THR A 304 -3.49 -44.77 21.05
CA THR A 304 -4.10 -44.94 22.36
C THR A 304 -4.40 -43.56 22.93
N TYR A 305 -5.63 -43.34 23.32
CA TYR A 305 -6.08 -42.08 23.92
C TYR A 305 -7.05 -42.33 25.07
N LEU A 306 -7.33 -41.28 25.86
CA LEU A 306 -8.19 -41.40 27.04
C LEU A 306 -9.61 -40.97 26.69
N VAL A 307 -10.57 -41.74 27.11
CA VAL A 307 -12.01 -41.46 27.03
C VAL A 307 -12.65 -41.61 28.39
N PRO A 308 -13.81 -40.99 28.67
CA PRO A 308 -14.59 -41.24 29.89
C PRO A 308 -14.92 -42.73 30.08
N ALA A 309 -14.69 -43.28 31.26
CA ALA A 309 -15.02 -44.67 31.57
C ALA A 309 -16.52 -44.85 31.81
N ALA A 310 -17.15 -45.82 31.17
CA ALA A 310 -18.51 -46.23 31.50
C ALA A 310 -18.51 -46.86 32.89
N THR A 311 -18.89 -46.16 33.92
CA THR A 311 -18.96 -46.71 35.28
C THR A 311 -20.32 -47.34 35.55
N ASN A 312 -20.33 -48.66 35.74
CA ASN A 312 -21.44 -49.36 36.38
C ASN A 312 -21.44 -48.95 37.88
N ILE A 313 -22.14 -47.92 38.24
CA ILE A 313 -22.32 -47.51 39.65
C ILE A 313 -23.35 -48.46 40.24
N THR A 314 -22.88 -49.49 40.94
CA THR A 314 -23.68 -50.23 41.94
C THR A 314 -23.94 -49.30 43.11
N ARG A 315 -25.18 -48.89 43.30
CA ARG A 315 -25.68 -47.99 44.34
C ARG A 315 -25.47 -48.65 45.72
N PRO A 316 -24.81 -48.02 46.68
CA PRO A 316 -24.90 -48.37 48.05
C PRO A 316 -26.31 -48.00 48.56
N THR A 317 -27.10 -48.97 48.98
CA THR A 317 -28.35 -48.80 49.74
C THR A 317 -27.99 -48.30 51.10
N ASN A 318 -28.15 -47.04 51.40
CA ASN A 318 -28.27 -46.56 52.77
C ASN A 318 -29.49 -45.67 52.89
N ASN A 319 -30.50 -46.20 53.60
CA ASN A 319 -31.65 -45.48 54.14
C ASN A 319 -31.21 -44.41 55.12
N SER A 320 -31.46 -43.17 54.79
CA SER A 320 -31.60 -42.07 55.77
C SER A 320 -32.52 -41.01 55.20
N THR A 321 -33.77 -41.06 55.66
CA THR A 321 -34.76 -40.02 55.49
C THR A 321 -34.29 -38.73 56.20
N LYS A 322 -33.94 -37.68 55.43
CA LYS A 322 -34.00 -36.32 55.87
C LYS A 322 -34.66 -35.47 54.79
N LEU A 323 -35.83 -34.96 55.12
CA LEU A 323 -36.52 -33.92 54.47
C LEU A 323 -35.60 -32.71 54.34
N VAL A 324 -35.11 -32.41 53.13
CA VAL A 324 -34.46 -31.14 52.85
C VAL A 324 -35.28 -30.49 51.74
N SER A 325 -35.67 -29.25 52.01
CA SER A 325 -36.29 -28.28 51.10
C SER A 325 -35.70 -28.41 49.69
N THR A 326 -36.54 -28.75 48.69
CA THR A 326 -36.17 -28.91 47.31
C THR A 326 -36.00 -27.55 46.66
N ARG A 327 -34.79 -26.99 46.73
CA ARG A 327 -34.30 -26.20 45.60
C ARG A 327 -33.87 -27.24 44.54
N ALA A 328 -34.49 -27.20 43.35
CA ALA A 328 -34.06 -28.06 42.27
C ALA A 328 -32.56 -27.82 42.04
N THR A 329 -31.74 -28.84 42.27
CA THR A 329 -30.30 -28.72 41.99
C THR A 329 -30.11 -28.83 40.47
N GLU A 330 -29.36 -27.89 39.90
CA GLU A 330 -28.98 -27.93 38.50
C GLU A 330 -28.19 -29.21 38.21
N CYS A 331 -28.41 -29.81 37.03
CA CYS A 331 -27.66 -30.96 36.59
C CYS A 331 -26.24 -30.58 36.10
N ARG A 332 -25.31 -31.53 36.22
CA ARG A 332 -24.03 -31.45 35.50
C ARG A 332 -24.28 -31.72 34.04
N THR A 333 -23.79 -30.85 33.16
CA THR A 333 -24.03 -30.90 31.73
C THR A 333 -22.75 -31.20 30.92
N ILE A 334 -22.95 -31.71 29.71
CA ILE A 334 -21.99 -31.74 28.60
C ILE A 334 -22.68 -31.20 27.35
N GLN A 335 -21.90 -30.78 26.38
CA GLN A 335 -22.42 -30.38 25.08
C GLN A 335 -22.39 -31.53 24.09
N VAL A 336 -23.42 -31.61 23.27
CA VAL A 336 -23.49 -32.51 22.13
C VAL A 336 -22.52 -32.06 21.04
N GLU A 337 -21.69 -32.93 20.56
CA GLU A 337 -20.85 -32.67 19.38
C GLU A 337 -21.37 -33.44 18.15
N SER A 338 -20.87 -33.05 16.94
CA SER A 338 -21.27 -33.72 15.72
C SER A 338 -20.87 -35.21 15.75
N GLY A 339 -21.79 -36.10 15.35
CA GLY A 339 -21.59 -37.52 15.39
C GLY A 339 -21.92 -38.19 16.74
N ASP A 340 -22.32 -37.42 17.78
CA ASP A 340 -22.76 -37.99 19.05
C ASP A 340 -24.09 -38.74 18.94
N SER A 341 -24.20 -39.72 19.78
CA SER A 341 -25.43 -40.49 20.03
C SER A 341 -25.75 -40.45 21.53
N CYS A 342 -26.99 -40.71 21.92
CA CYS A 342 -27.31 -40.83 23.34
C CYS A 342 -26.48 -41.90 24.06
N ALA A 343 -26.01 -42.91 23.37
CA ALA A 343 -25.13 -43.93 23.92
C ALA A 343 -23.70 -43.39 24.15
N SER A 344 -23.14 -42.61 23.20
CA SER A 344 -21.83 -41.98 23.40
C SER A 344 -21.85 -40.93 24.50
N LEU A 345 -22.90 -40.10 24.55
CA LEU A 345 -23.09 -39.09 25.58
C LEU A 345 -23.29 -39.70 26.96
N ALA A 346 -24.05 -40.81 27.09
CA ALA A 346 -24.17 -41.57 28.34
C ALA A 346 -22.80 -42.09 28.83
N THR A 347 -21.99 -42.63 27.90
CA THR A 347 -20.65 -43.11 28.20
C THR A 347 -19.76 -41.95 28.65
N GLU A 348 -19.80 -40.79 27.97
CA GLU A 348 -19.03 -39.60 28.32
C GLU A 348 -19.44 -39.00 29.68
N CYS A 349 -20.74 -39.01 29.96
CA CYS A 349 -21.26 -38.67 31.27
C CYS A 349 -20.84 -39.64 32.37
N GLY A 350 -20.34 -40.85 32.04
CA GLY A 350 -20.05 -41.94 33.00
C GLY A 350 -21.30 -42.56 33.58
N ILE A 351 -22.40 -42.62 32.81
CA ILE A 351 -23.71 -43.16 33.26
C ILE A 351 -24.25 -44.18 32.23
N THR A 352 -25.27 -44.91 32.64
CA THR A 352 -25.94 -45.85 31.73
C THR A 352 -26.88 -45.12 30.76
N PRO A 353 -27.16 -45.67 29.56
CA PRO A 353 -28.13 -45.09 28.62
C PRO A 353 -29.51 -44.86 29.25
N ALA A 354 -29.95 -45.74 30.13
CA ALA A 354 -31.22 -45.60 30.87
C ALA A 354 -31.21 -44.40 31.81
N GLN A 355 -30.11 -44.14 32.52
CA GLN A 355 -29.95 -42.95 33.37
C GLN A 355 -29.88 -41.70 32.52
N PHE A 356 -29.20 -41.74 31.37
CA PHE A 356 -29.13 -40.62 30.46
C PHE A 356 -30.53 -40.19 29.98
N THR A 357 -31.37 -41.14 29.53
CA THR A 357 -32.75 -40.87 29.16
C THR A 357 -33.61 -40.39 30.31
N GLN A 358 -33.35 -40.90 31.53
CA GLN A 358 -34.06 -40.46 32.76
C GLN A 358 -33.72 -39.01 33.11
N TYR A 359 -32.47 -38.61 32.93
CA TYR A 359 -32.02 -37.23 33.24
C TYR A 359 -32.35 -36.23 32.12
N ASN A 360 -32.61 -36.75 30.90
CA ASN A 360 -32.98 -35.97 29.71
C ASN A 360 -34.29 -36.51 29.15
N PRO A 361 -35.46 -36.21 29.74
CA PRO A 361 -36.72 -36.92 29.51
C PRO A 361 -37.42 -36.60 28.17
N SER A 362 -36.82 -35.80 27.27
CA SER A 362 -37.37 -35.52 25.96
C SER A 362 -37.36 -36.79 25.09
N SER A 363 -38.53 -37.24 24.62
CA SER A 363 -38.65 -38.42 23.77
C SER A 363 -38.00 -38.29 22.38
N SER A 364 -37.80 -37.04 21.93
CA SER A 364 -37.17 -36.71 20.63
C SER A 364 -35.66 -36.48 20.74
N LEU A 365 -35.11 -36.34 21.93
CA LEU A 365 -33.71 -35.92 22.07
C LEU A 365 -32.74 -36.80 21.30
N CYS A 366 -32.86 -38.12 21.43
CA CYS A 366 -31.96 -39.06 20.81
C CYS A 366 -32.13 -39.20 19.28
N SER A 367 -33.26 -38.72 18.73
CA SER A 367 -33.50 -38.67 17.29
C SER A 367 -33.14 -37.29 16.67
N SER A 368 -32.93 -36.25 17.49
CA SER A 368 -32.68 -34.88 17.06
C SER A 368 -31.57 -34.20 17.87
N LEU A 369 -30.48 -34.93 18.11
CA LEU A 369 -29.32 -34.37 18.76
C LEU A 369 -28.71 -33.28 17.84
N THR A 370 -28.59 -32.05 18.38
CA THR A 370 -28.00 -30.92 17.67
C THR A 370 -26.65 -30.62 18.29
N PRO A 371 -25.56 -30.54 17.55
CA PRO A 371 -24.27 -30.09 18.05
C PRO A 371 -24.38 -28.72 18.76
N GLY A 372 -23.66 -28.60 19.86
CA GLY A 372 -23.72 -27.44 20.73
C GLY A 372 -24.72 -27.56 21.89
N LYS A 373 -25.79 -28.36 21.74
CA LYS A 373 -26.84 -28.50 22.76
C LYS A 373 -26.31 -29.10 24.07
N HIS A 374 -26.70 -28.49 25.19
CA HIS A 374 -26.40 -29.02 26.53
C HIS A 374 -27.35 -30.16 26.93
N VAL A 375 -26.79 -31.21 27.53
CA VAL A 375 -27.53 -32.35 28.08
C VAL A 375 -27.08 -32.69 29.49
N CYS A 376 -28.00 -33.21 30.30
CA CYS A 376 -27.74 -33.52 31.69
C CYS A 376 -27.02 -34.87 31.87
N CYS A 377 -25.92 -34.84 32.60
CA CYS A 377 -25.20 -36.05 33.09
C CYS A 377 -25.62 -36.49 34.45
N THR A 378 -26.40 -35.71 35.21
CA THR A 378 -26.92 -36.03 36.55
C THR A 378 -28.38 -35.67 36.63
N ALA A 379 -29.08 -36.20 37.67
CA ALA A 379 -30.42 -35.73 37.99
C ALA A 379 -30.40 -34.22 38.37
N GLY A 380 -31.38 -33.47 37.90
CA GLY A 380 -31.54 -32.04 38.16
C GLY A 380 -32.25 -31.35 36.99
N THR A 381 -32.33 -30.02 37.04
CA THR A 381 -32.84 -29.20 35.97
C THR A 381 -31.66 -28.72 35.11
N LEU A 382 -31.86 -28.65 33.81
CA LEU A 382 -30.86 -28.02 32.92
C LEU A 382 -30.65 -26.55 33.34
N PRO A 383 -29.42 -26.09 33.54
CA PRO A 383 -29.13 -24.66 33.72
C PRO A 383 -29.68 -23.83 32.57
N ASP A 384 -30.06 -22.58 32.85
CA ASP A 384 -30.37 -21.62 31.80
C ASP A 384 -29.08 -21.04 31.23
N PHE A 385 -28.84 -21.28 29.94
CA PHE A 385 -27.67 -20.82 29.21
C PHE A 385 -27.94 -19.56 28.38
N THR A 386 -29.18 -19.04 28.40
CA THR A 386 -29.56 -17.86 27.62
C THR A 386 -28.78 -16.63 28.08
N PRO A 387 -27.93 -16.04 27.20
CA PRO A 387 -27.13 -14.88 27.56
C PRO A 387 -27.98 -13.66 27.82
N GLN A 388 -27.60 -12.89 28.82
CA GLN A 388 -28.25 -11.65 29.17
C GLN A 388 -27.39 -10.44 28.80
N PRO A 389 -27.99 -9.30 28.40
CA PRO A 389 -27.23 -8.08 28.17
C PRO A 389 -26.50 -7.61 29.42
N GLY A 390 -25.36 -6.95 29.24
CA GLY A 390 -24.60 -6.39 30.33
C GLY A 390 -25.32 -5.24 31.03
N ALA A 391 -24.96 -4.96 32.29
CA ALA A 391 -25.52 -3.84 33.04
C ALA A 391 -25.22 -2.47 32.42
N ASP A 392 -24.23 -2.40 31.53
CA ASP A 392 -23.84 -1.24 30.72
C ASP A 392 -24.67 -1.07 29.45
N GLY A 393 -25.64 -1.96 29.22
CA GLY A 393 -26.54 -1.94 28.06
C GLY A 393 -25.96 -2.57 26.80
N TYR A 394 -24.73 -3.08 26.81
CA TYR A 394 -24.17 -3.82 25.68
C TYR A 394 -24.71 -5.25 25.66
N CYS A 395 -24.77 -5.84 24.48
CA CYS A 395 -25.16 -7.23 24.33
C CYS A 395 -24.11 -8.15 24.96
N TYR A 396 -24.50 -9.42 25.22
CA TYR A 396 -23.53 -10.45 25.51
C TYR A 396 -22.67 -10.71 24.28
N SER A 397 -21.41 -10.30 24.34
CA SER A 397 -20.45 -10.40 23.24
C SER A 397 -19.80 -11.78 23.24
N TYR A 398 -19.75 -12.39 22.07
CA TYR A 398 -19.08 -13.68 21.83
C TYR A 398 -18.08 -13.53 20.71
N LEU A 399 -16.81 -13.90 20.94
CA LEU A 399 -15.78 -13.98 19.93
C LEU A 399 -15.93 -15.32 19.18
N VAL A 400 -16.28 -15.26 17.91
CA VAL A 400 -16.48 -16.42 17.04
C VAL A 400 -15.18 -17.17 16.86
N LYS A 401 -15.21 -18.48 17.03
CA LYS A 401 -14.05 -19.37 16.84
C LYS A 401 -14.11 -20.05 15.49
N THR A 402 -12.94 -20.43 14.97
CA THR A 402 -12.86 -21.29 13.79
C THR A 402 -13.67 -22.57 14.04
N GLY A 403 -14.64 -22.83 13.18
CA GLY A 403 -15.53 -24.00 13.31
C GLY A 403 -16.87 -23.72 13.97
N ASP A 404 -17.13 -22.53 14.51
CA ASP A 404 -18.47 -22.17 14.97
C ASP A 404 -19.44 -21.99 13.78
N SER A 405 -20.70 -22.22 14.05
CA SER A 405 -21.83 -21.90 13.18
C SER A 405 -22.96 -21.32 14.02
N CYS A 406 -23.84 -20.53 13.43
CA CYS A 406 -25.01 -20.04 14.15
C CYS A 406 -25.83 -21.17 14.74
N ALA A 407 -25.97 -22.29 14.04
CA ALA A 407 -26.73 -23.46 14.55
C ALA A 407 -26.08 -24.06 15.82
N SER A 408 -24.74 -24.15 15.87
CA SER A 408 -24.05 -24.65 17.07
C SER A 408 -24.11 -23.66 18.22
N LEU A 409 -24.00 -22.35 17.91
CA LEU A 409 -24.12 -21.28 18.93
C LEU A 409 -25.54 -21.17 19.46
N ALA A 410 -26.55 -21.22 18.58
CA ALA A 410 -27.96 -21.22 18.95
C ALA A 410 -28.27 -22.38 19.91
N ALA A 411 -27.78 -23.58 19.58
CA ALA A 411 -27.97 -24.77 20.45
C ALA A 411 -27.21 -24.66 21.78
N ALA A 412 -26.03 -24.04 21.79
CA ALA A 412 -25.20 -23.86 22.98
C ALA A 412 -25.78 -22.84 23.98
N TYR A 413 -26.49 -21.83 23.48
CA TYR A 413 -26.98 -20.72 24.28
C TYR A 413 -28.52 -20.66 24.39
N ASP A 414 -29.20 -21.72 23.98
CA ASP A 414 -30.68 -21.84 23.95
C ASP A 414 -31.35 -20.71 23.20
N LEU A 415 -30.78 -20.38 22.01
CA LEU A 415 -31.25 -19.36 21.08
C LEU A 415 -31.73 -20.01 19.77
N THR A 416 -32.32 -19.22 18.92
CA THR A 416 -32.60 -19.57 17.51
C THR A 416 -31.64 -18.82 16.59
N ASN A 417 -31.48 -19.28 15.34
CA ASN A 417 -30.70 -18.58 14.34
C ASN A 417 -31.31 -17.20 14.06
N GLU A 418 -32.64 -17.10 14.04
CA GLU A 418 -33.36 -15.86 13.81
C GLU A 418 -33.10 -14.82 14.93
N GLU A 419 -32.95 -15.28 16.17
CA GLU A 419 -32.56 -14.37 17.27
C GLU A 419 -31.11 -13.88 17.11
N ILE A 420 -30.16 -14.78 16.77
CA ILE A 420 -28.78 -14.38 16.49
C ILE A 420 -28.75 -13.38 15.32
N GLU A 421 -29.49 -13.62 14.23
CA GLU A 421 -29.59 -12.67 13.12
C GLU A 421 -30.14 -11.31 13.59
N SER A 422 -31.17 -11.34 14.44
CA SER A 422 -31.83 -10.12 14.91
C SER A 422 -30.93 -9.29 15.83
N PHE A 423 -30.11 -9.93 16.66
CA PHE A 423 -29.20 -9.27 17.60
C PHE A 423 -28.03 -8.59 16.89
N ASN A 424 -27.69 -9.05 15.67
CA ASN A 424 -26.47 -8.65 14.98
C ASN A 424 -26.66 -7.71 13.80
N LYS A 425 -27.85 -7.18 13.55
CA LYS A 425 -28.11 -6.26 12.44
C LYS A 425 -27.21 -5.03 12.41
N GLU A 426 -26.85 -4.53 13.58
CA GLU A 426 -25.98 -3.36 13.76
C GLU A 426 -24.57 -3.75 14.21
N THR A 427 -24.26 -5.05 14.26
CA THR A 427 -22.92 -5.53 14.66
C THR A 427 -21.94 -5.37 13.51
N TRP A 428 -20.80 -4.74 13.81
CA TRP A 428 -19.74 -4.53 12.83
C TRP A 428 -19.24 -5.83 12.22
N GLY A 429 -19.24 -5.90 10.88
CA GLY A 429 -18.75 -7.07 10.14
C GLY A 429 -19.73 -8.24 10.08
N TRP A 430 -21.01 -8.07 10.51
CA TRP A 430 -22.00 -9.13 10.45
C TRP A 430 -22.45 -9.46 9.03
N ASN A 431 -22.03 -10.60 8.51
CA ASN A 431 -22.37 -11.07 7.16
C ASN A 431 -23.47 -12.14 7.12
N GLY A 432 -24.14 -12.37 8.26
CA GLY A 432 -25.20 -13.36 8.37
C GLY A 432 -24.71 -14.73 8.83
N CYS A 433 -25.64 -15.59 9.23
CA CYS A 433 -25.34 -16.93 9.75
C CYS A 433 -24.69 -17.86 8.71
N GLU A 434 -24.85 -17.58 7.42
CA GLU A 434 -24.25 -18.37 6.33
C GLU A 434 -22.75 -18.04 6.13
N LYS A 435 -22.30 -16.86 6.65
CA LYS A 435 -20.94 -16.33 6.43
C LYS A 435 -20.33 -15.82 7.73
N LEU A 436 -20.35 -16.66 8.76
CA LEU A 436 -19.81 -16.33 10.07
C LEU A 436 -18.28 -16.32 10.00
N PHE A 437 -17.64 -15.19 10.35
CA PHE A 437 -16.18 -15.07 10.38
C PHE A 437 -15.63 -15.47 11.75
N ALA A 438 -14.56 -16.23 11.75
CA ALA A 438 -13.77 -16.42 12.95
C ALA A 438 -13.09 -15.12 13.37
N ASP A 439 -12.80 -14.98 14.67
CA ASP A 439 -12.18 -13.79 15.28
C ASP A 439 -12.99 -12.48 15.18
N TYR A 440 -14.30 -12.60 14.91
CA TYR A 440 -15.24 -11.47 14.96
C TYR A 440 -16.12 -11.54 16.22
N ASN A 441 -16.37 -10.39 16.85
CA ASN A 441 -17.31 -10.29 17.96
C ASN A 441 -18.75 -10.21 17.42
N ILE A 442 -19.62 -11.05 17.98
CA ILE A 442 -21.07 -11.04 17.71
C ILE A 442 -21.88 -10.90 18.99
N CYS A 443 -23.12 -10.49 18.88
CA CYS A 443 -24.11 -10.45 19.96
C CYS A 443 -24.86 -11.79 20.08
N LEU A 444 -24.92 -12.34 21.25
CA LEU A 444 -25.81 -13.46 21.61
C LEU A 444 -26.93 -13.03 22.57
N SER A 445 -27.20 -11.76 22.75
CA SER A 445 -28.35 -11.19 23.44
C SER A 445 -28.76 -9.86 22.81
N THR A 446 -29.89 -9.30 23.26
CA THR A 446 -30.25 -7.90 22.97
C THR A 446 -29.24 -6.94 23.61
N GLY A 447 -29.13 -5.72 23.10
CA GLY A 447 -28.27 -4.66 23.61
C GLY A 447 -27.50 -3.95 22.52
N TYR A 448 -26.62 -3.00 22.90
CA TYR A 448 -25.73 -2.33 21.95
C TYR A 448 -24.65 -3.30 21.43
N PRO A 449 -24.32 -3.23 20.13
CA PRO A 449 -23.23 -4.05 19.57
C PRO A 449 -21.91 -3.84 20.30
N PRO A 450 -21.06 -4.87 20.40
CA PRO A 450 -19.73 -4.72 20.96
C PRO A 450 -18.80 -3.96 20.00
N MET A 451 -17.66 -3.47 20.50
CA MET A 451 -16.57 -3.09 19.60
C MET A 451 -16.13 -4.32 18.81
N PRO A 452 -15.82 -4.16 17.51
CA PRO A 452 -15.27 -5.26 16.75
C PRO A 452 -13.94 -5.71 17.33
N ALA A 453 -13.60 -6.98 17.12
CA ALA A 453 -12.29 -7.48 17.46
C ALA A 453 -11.22 -6.77 16.60
N PRO A 454 -10.05 -6.46 17.17
CA PRO A 454 -8.98 -5.83 16.42
C PRO A 454 -8.43 -6.75 15.33
N ILE A 455 -7.99 -6.15 14.24
CA ILE A 455 -7.27 -6.83 13.14
C ILE A 455 -5.81 -6.31 13.20
N ALA A 456 -4.85 -7.23 13.31
CA ALA A 456 -3.45 -6.88 13.57
C ALA A 456 -2.83 -5.90 12.57
N ASN A 457 -3.26 -5.95 11.30
CA ASN A 457 -2.79 -5.07 10.22
C ASN A 457 -3.79 -3.97 9.83
N ALA A 458 -4.83 -3.74 10.62
CA ALA A 458 -5.71 -2.60 10.40
C ALA A 458 -5.01 -1.30 10.79
N VAL A 459 -5.14 -0.31 9.91
CA VAL A 459 -4.57 1.04 10.10
C VAL A 459 -5.65 2.12 10.13
N CYS A 460 -6.91 1.75 9.86
CA CYS A 460 -8.05 2.66 9.92
C CYS A 460 -9.32 1.92 10.38
N GLY A 461 -10.35 2.65 10.76
CA GLY A 461 -11.61 2.10 11.26
C GLY A 461 -11.53 1.61 12.71
N PRO A 462 -12.61 0.97 13.19
CA PRO A 462 -12.71 0.58 14.60
C PRO A 462 -11.88 -0.65 14.99
N GLN A 463 -11.33 -1.38 14.01
CA GLN A 463 -10.59 -2.62 14.21
C GLN A 463 -9.07 -2.40 14.39
N VAL A 464 -8.63 -1.16 14.46
CA VAL A 464 -7.23 -0.82 14.79
C VAL A 464 -6.96 -1.22 16.25
N ASN A 465 -5.80 -1.85 16.50
CA ASN A 465 -5.39 -2.22 17.85
C ASN A 465 -5.44 -1.03 18.81
N ASP A 466 -5.77 -1.28 20.07
CA ASP A 466 -5.87 -0.27 21.13
C ASP A 466 -6.91 0.84 20.89
N THR A 467 -7.84 0.64 19.93
CA THR A 467 -8.96 1.57 19.75
C THR A 467 -9.81 1.61 21.01
N ALA A 468 -9.96 2.79 21.60
CA ALA A 468 -10.76 2.97 22.79
C ALA A 468 -12.24 2.62 22.53
N LYS A 469 -12.91 2.00 23.51
CA LYS A 469 -14.34 1.69 23.43
C LYS A 469 -15.13 2.98 23.20
N ALA A 470 -15.82 3.05 22.06
CA ALA A 470 -16.64 4.19 21.71
C ALA A 470 -17.97 4.19 22.50
N PRO A 471 -18.53 5.35 22.86
CA PRO A 471 -19.85 5.42 23.45
C PRO A 471 -20.93 4.79 22.55
N PRO A 472 -22.03 4.26 23.15
CA PRO A 472 -23.17 3.75 22.38
C PRO A 472 -23.71 4.78 21.37
N GLY A 473 -23.97 4.34 20.14
CA GLY A 473 -24.48 5.20 19.05
C GLY A 473 -23.39 5.99 18.30
N THR A 474 -22.11 5.81 18.61
CA THR A 474 -21.01 6.35 17.80
C THR A 474 -20.96 5.64 16.46
N ASP A 475 -20.85 6.39 15.36
CA ASP A 475 -20.51 5.83 14.06
C ASP A 475 -19.05 5.34 14.09
N LEU A 476 -18.90 4.02 14.18
CA LEU A 476 -17.57 3.39 14.30
C LEU A 476 -16.70 3.61 13.07
N SER A 477 -17.28 3.92 11.91
CA SER A 477 -16.52 4.22 10.67
C SER A 477 -15.67 5.50 10.79
N THR A 478 -16.00 6.38 11.73
CA THR A 478 -15.27 7.63 11.97
C THR A 478 -14.02 7.48 12.83
N LEU A 479 -13.82 6.29 13.40
CA LEU A 479 -12.65 6.02 14.24
C LEU A 479 -11.41 5.75 13.37
N ASN A 480 -10.26 6.21 13.84
CA ASN A 480 -8.94 5.98 13.19
C ASN A 480 -8.97 6.28 11.68
N GLN A 481 -9.26 7.52 11.31
CA GLN A 481 -9.29 7.94 9.92
C GLN A 481 -7.94 7.72 9.21
N CYS A 482 -7.98 7.38 7.92
CA CYS A 482 -6.78 7.30 7.10
C CYS A 482 -6.05 8.65 7.01
N PRO A 483 -4.69 8.65 6.93
CA PRO A 483 -3.95 9.85 6.54
C PRO A 483 -4.49 10.44 5.23
N LEU A 484 -4.37 11.76 5.06
CA LEU A 484 -4.81 12.50 3.86
C LEU A 484 -6.32 12.35 3.58
N ASN A 485 -7.13 11.95 4.54
CA ASN A 485 -8.53 11.57 4.33
C ASN A 485 -8.70 10.54 3.19
N ALA A 486 -7.71 9.69 2.97
CA ALA A 486 -7.81 8.58 2.03
C ALA A 486 -8.94 7.62 2.45
N CYS A 487 -9.41 6.80 1.52
CA CYS A 487 -10.50 5.87 1.78
C CYS A 487 -10.05 4.75 2.71
N CYS A 488 -10.91 4.37 3.65
CA CYS A 488 -10.75 3.18 4.48
C CYS A 488 -11.72 2.10 4.00
N ASN A 489 -11.22 0.88 3.80
CA ASN A 489 -12.07 -0.26 3.43
C ASN A 489 -12.50 -1.07 4.66
N ILE A 490 -13.38 -2.07 4.48
CA ILE A 490 -13.89 -2.95 5.55
C ILE A 490 -12.78 -3.76 6.27
N TRP A 491 -11.60 -3.88 5.69
CA TRP A 491 -10.45 -4.58 6.25
C TRP A 491 -9.52 -3.68 7.06
N GLY A 492 -9.91 -2.42 7.25
CA GLY A 492 -9.09 -1.45 7.97
C GLY A 492 -7.86 -0.96 7.20
N GLN A 493 -7.88 -0.98 5.87
CA GLN A 493 -6.77 -0.58 5.01
C GLN A 493 -7.06 0.73 4.31
N CYS A 494 -6.04 1.60 4.20
CA CYS A 494 -6.11 2.88 3.51
C CYS A 494 -5.68 2.77 2.05
N GLY A 495 -6.37 3.51 1.18
CA GLY A 495 -6.01 3.60 -0.23
C GLY A 495 -6.78 4.66 -0.99
N THR A 496 -6.41 4.88 -2.26
CA THR A 496 -6.94 5.95 -3.11
C THR A 496 -7.61 5.43 -4.38
N THR A 497 -7.59 4.12 -4.61
CA THR A 497 -8.19 3.49 -5.80
C THR A 497 -9.60 2.98 -5.52
N GLY A 498 -10.33 2.60 -6.56
CA GLY A 498 -11.68 2.04 -6.46
C GLY A 498 -11.80 0.85 -5.50
N ASP A 499 -10.75 0.05 -5.35
CA ASP A 499 -10.69 -1.07 -4.40
C ASP A 499 -10.87 -0.66 -2.94
N PHE A 500 -10.53 0.59 -2.61
CA PHE A 500 -10.67 1.16 -1.27
C PHE A 500 -11.82 2.15 -1.17
N CYS A 501 -12.15 2.84 -2.28
CA CYS A 501 -13.00 4.02 -2.26
C CYS A 501 -14.44 3.77 -2.69
N THR A 502 -14.74 2.61 -3.29
CA THR A 502 -16.09 2.29 -3.76
C THR A 502 -16.96 1.83 -2.59
N PRO A 503 -18.04 2.57 -2.23
CA PRO A 503 -19.02 2.12 -1.26
C PRO A 503 -19.71 0.84 -1.72
N SER A 504 -19.96 -0.06 -0.81
CA SER A 504 -20.65 -1.31 -1.10
C SER A 504 -21.35 -1.82 0.15
N ASN A 505 -22.53 -2.41 0.01
CA ASN A 505 -23.30 -2.94 1.11
C ASN A 505 -23.48 -4.46 0.95
N SER A 506 -23.32 -5.21 2.02
CA SER A 506 -23.69 -6.63 2.06
C SER A 506 -25.20 -6.82 2.02
N SER A 507 -25.64 -8.08 1.89
CA SER A 507 -27.06 -8.44 1.98
C SER A 507 -27.66 -8.19 3.37
N THR A 508 -26.83 -8.14 4.42
CA THR A 508 -27.28 -7.86 5.79
C THR A 508 -27.46 -6.37 6.05
N GLY A 509 -26.74 -5.50 5.31
CA GLY A 509 -26.70 -4.05 5.54
C GLY A 509 -25.96 -3.65 6.82
N ALA A 510 -25.34 -4.57 7.54
CA ALA A 510 -24.61 -4.29 8.76
C ALA A 510 -23.35 -3.44 8.49
N PRO A 511 -22.95 -2.56 9.43
CA PRO A 511 -21.77 -1.72 9.25
C PRO A 511 -20.49 -2.57 9.14
N GLY A 512 -19.51 -2.05 8.40
CA GLY A 512 -18.24 -2.77 8.18
C GLY A 512 -18.36 -4.02 7.30
N THR A 513 -19.36 -4.06 6.42
CA THR A 513 -19.61 -5.14 5.46
C THR A 513 -19.63 -4.61 4.03
N ALA A 514 -19.48 -5.50 3.05
CA ALA A 514 -19.54 -5.17 1.63
C ALA A 514 -20.21 -6.28 0.83
N ALA A 515 -20.61 -5.97 -0.41
CA ALA A 515 -21.11 -6.95 -1.35
C ALA A 515 -20.04 -8.00 -1.68
N PRO A 516 -20.43 -9.23 -2.02
CA PRO A 516 -19.50 -10.28 -2.40
C PRO A 516 -18.49 -9.83 -3.49
N GLY A 517 -17.22 -10.15 -3.32
CA GLY A 517 -16.15 -9.79 -4.24
C GLY A 517 -15.73 -8.31 -4.22
N GLN A 518 -16.24 -7.51 -3.27
CA GLN A 518 -15.85 -6.10 -3.11
C GLN A 518 -15.24 -5.85 -1.73
N ASN A 519 -14.26 -4.95 -1.67
CA ASN A 519 -13.63 -4.60 -0.39
C ASN A 519 -14.47 -3.60 0.42
N GLY A 520 -15.39 -2.88 -0.21
CA GLY A 520 -16.25 -1.87 0.42
C GLY A 520 -15.47 -0.71 1.05
N CYS A 521 -16.06 0.44 1.03
CA CYS A 521 -15.51 1.63 1.68
C CYS A 521 -16.34 1.97 2.91
N ILE A 522 -15.70 2.25 4.05
CA ILE A 522 -16.37 2.58 5.31
C ILE A 522 -16.24 4.06 5.69
N SER A 523 -15.17 4.74 5.28
CA SER A 523 -14.97 6.18 5.53
C SER A 523 -14.19 6.85 4.41
N ASN A 524 -14.42 8.16 4.25
CA ASN A 524 -13.81 8.99 3.21
C ASN A 524 -13.97 8.42 1.79
N CYS A 525 -15.11 7.81 1.50
CA CYS A 525 -15.40 7.13 0.25
C CYS A 525 -15.48 8.09 -0.94
N GLY A 526 -15.32 7.52 -2.15
CA GLY A 526 -15.32 8.26 -3.41
C GLY A 526 -13.93 8.70 -3.86
N MET A 527 -13.79 8.91 -5.16
CA MET A 527 -12.55 9.35 -5.83
C MET A 527 -12.72 10.72 -6.50
N ASP A 528 -13.70 11.49 -6.08
CA ASP A 528 -13.98 12.82 -6.65
C ASP A 528 -12.87 13.81 -6.29
N ILE A 529 -12.49 14.64 -7.26
CA ILE A 529 -11.66 15.83 -6.99
C ILE A 529 -12.53 16.85 -6.26
N ILE A 530 -12.07 17.33 -5.10
CA ILE A 530 -12.76 18.38 -4.37
C ILE A 530 -12.26 19.73 -4.92
N THR A 531 -13.09 20.40 -5.71
CA THR A 531 -12.73 21.69 -6.31
C THR A 531 -13.08 22.85 -5.40
N SER A 532 -12.19 23.84 -5.32
CA SER A 532 -12.42 25.16 -4.75
C SER A 532 -12.94 26.14 -5.82
N SER A 533 -13.07 27.43 -5.48
CA SER A 533 -13.33 28.46 -6.49
C SER A 533 -12.20 28.49 -7.53
N ALA A 534 -12.53 28.83 -8.77
CA ALA A 534 -11.52 29.01 -9.81
C ALA A 534 -10.47 30.06 -9.37
N PRO A 535 -9.18 29.86 -9.70
CA PRO A 535 -8.13 30.82 -9.36
C PRO A 535 -8.37 32.13 -10.14
N ALA A 536 -7.95 33.25 -9.54
CA ALA A 536 -8.05 34.56 -10.17
C ALA A 536 -7.10 34.68 -11.38
N GLU A 537 -5.96 34.04 -11.32
CA GLU A 537 -4.94 33.97 -12.36
C GLU A 537 -4.48 32.52 -12.50
N THR A 538 -4.16 32.12 -13.72
CA THR A 538 -3.64 30.77 -13.97
C THR A 538 -2.12 30.82 -14.07
N TYR A 539 -1.43 29.94 -13.37
CA TYR A 539 0.03 29.85 -13.39
C TYR A 539 0.50 28.87 -14.47
N SER A 540 1.54 29.29 -15.19
CA SER A 540 2.35 28.44 -16.06
C SER A 540 3.79 28.55 -15.58
N ILE A 541 4.29 27.53 -14.89
CA ILE A 541 5.59 27.55 -14.24
C ILE A 541 6.57 26.75 -15.09
N ALA A 542 7.75 27.33 -15.39
CA ALA A 542 8.88 26.63 -15.97
C ALA A 542 9.91 26.31 -14.89
N TYR A 543 10.14 25.05 -14.60
CA TYR A 543 11.38 24.66 -13.92
C TYR A 543 12.52 24.71 -14.92
N PHE A 544 13.62 25.30 -14.49
CA PHE A 544 14.85 25.42 -15.27
C PHE A 544 15.99 24.78 -14.49
N GLU A 545 16.55 23.70 -15.02
CA GLU A 545 17.71 23.02 -14.45
C GLU A 545 18.97 23.85 -14.75
N ALA A 546 19.30 24.77 -13.85
CA ALA A 546 20.43 25.71 -14.04
C ALA A 546 21.79 25.01 -14.13
N PHE A 547 21.89 23.79 -13.63
CA PHE A 547 23.04 22.89 -13.81
C PHE A 547 23.10 22.27 -15.21
N SER A 548 22.09 22.44 -16.07
CA SER A 548 22.04 21.93 -17.46
C SER A 548 23.24 22.36 -18.28
N TRP A 549 23.86 23.48 -17.91
CA TRP A 549 25.05 24.00 -18.57
C TRP A 549 26.25 23.02 -18.54
N LYS A 550 26.26 22.10 -17.59
CA LYS A 550 27.29 21.07 -17.44
C LYS A 550 27.05 19.82 -18.28
N ARG A 551 25.87 19.69 -18.93
CA ARG A 551 25.58 18.56 -19.82
C ARG A 551 26.47 18.60 -21.07
N SER A 552 26.61 17.44 -21.72
CA SER A 552 27.33 17.33 -23.00
C SER A 552 26.63 18.10 -24.12
N CYS A 553 25.31 18.15 -24.09
CA CYS A 553 24.40 18.90 -24.97
C CYS A 553 23.14 19.30 -24.21
N LEU A 554 22.12 19.86 -24.86
CA LEU A 554 20.93 20.40 -24.19
C LEU A 554 21.30 21.47 -23.13
N ARG A 555 22.16 22.37 -23.51
CA ARG A 555 22.61 23.50 -22.70
C ARG A 555 21.78 24.72 -23.04
N MET A 556 20.80 25.01 -22.18
CA MET A 556 19.96 26.18 -22.35
C MET A 556 20.46 27.35 -21.48
N SER A 557 20.53 28.55 -22.05
CA SER A 557 20.61 29.76 -21.24
C SER A 557 19.26 30.08 -20.63
N VAL A 558 19.23 30.50 -19.35
CA VAL A 558 17.97 30.92 -18.70
C VAL A 558 17.29 32.08 -19.46
N THR A 559 18.05 32.90 -20.14
CA THR A 559 17.52 34.01 -21.01
C THR A 559 16.90 33.52 -22.31
N SER A 560 17.05 32.25 -22.68
CA SER A 560 16.44 31.65 -23.86
C SER A 560 15.03 31.12 -23.62
N ILE A 561 14.57 31.14 -22.36
CA ILE A 561 13.20 30.74 -22.00
C ILE A 561 12.23 31.79 -22.59
N ASP A 562 11.19 31.29 -23.27
CA ASP A 562 10.11 32.14 -23.77
C ASP A 562 9.25 32.63 -22.61
N THR A 563 9.53 33.87 -22.14
CA THR A 563 8.81 34.49 -21.04
C THR A 563 7.33 34.78 -21.36
N SER A 564 6.90 34.69 -22.61
CA SER A 564 5.49 34.88 -22.98
C SER A 564 4.66 33.60 -22.74
N ALA A 565 5.31 32.43 -22.68
CA ALA A 565 4.68 31.15 -22.46
C ALA A 565 4.53 30.79 -20.95
N TYR A 566 5.25 31.49 -20.08
CA TYR A 566 5.31 31.20 -18.67
C TYR A 566 5.04 32.42 -17.80
N THR A 567 4.45 32.21 -16.62
CA THR A 567 4.24 33.23 -15.59
C THR A 567 5.38 33.28 -14.58
N HIS A 568 6.00 32.13 -14.33
CA HIS A 568 7.08 31.98 -13.35
C HIS A 568 8.20 31.14 -13.93
N ILE A 569 9.43 31.45 -13.53
CA ILE A 569 10.57 30.51 -13.70
C ILE A 569 11.03 30.10 -12.31
N HIS A 570 11.07 28.80 -12.08
CA HIS A 570 11.68 28.17 -10.91
C HIS A 570 13.10 27.76 -11.27
N TYR A 571 14.06 28.48 -10.74
CA TYR A 571 15.50 28.29 -10.98
C TYR A 571 16.04 27.20 -10.06
N SER A 572 16.38 26.04 -10.59
CA SER A 572 16.68 24.81 -9.85
C SER A 572 18.14 24.39 -10.03
N PHE A 573 18.88 24.03 -9.00
CA PHE A 573 18.59 24.15 -7.58
C PHE A 573 19.71 24.92 -6.90
N ILE A 574 19.38 25.83 -6.00
CA ILE A 574 20.33 26.21 -4.96
C ILE A 574 20.27 25.17 -3.84
N THR A 575 21.35 25.02 -3.12
CA THR A 575 21.43 24.10 -1.98
C THR A 575 21.89 24.83 -0.72
N LEU A 576 22.11 24.10 0.36
CA LEU A 576 22.55 24.63 1.64
C LEU A 576 23.90 24.01 2.02
N ASN A 577 24.74 24.80 2.65
CA ASN A 577 25.92 24.29 3.36
C ASN A 577 25.53 23.82 4.77
N GLU A 578 26.39 23.09 5.47
CA GLU A 578 26.16 22.62 6.84
C GLU A 578 25.92 23.78 7.85
N ASP A 579 26.46 24.97 7.58
CA ASP A 579 26.25 26.20 8.37
C ASP A 579 24.98 26.95 7.99
N LEU A 580 24.15 26.36 7.11
CA LEU A 580 22.91 26.93 6.59
C LEU A 580 23.08 28.18 5.70
N SER A 581 24.30 28.49 5.25
CA SER A 581 24.51 29.43 4.17
C SER A 581 24.06 28.86 2.83
N ILE A 582 23.67 29.76 1.90
CA ILE A 582 23.22 29.35 0.58
C ILE A 582 24.39 28.91 -0.27
N ASN A 583 24.29 27.74 -0.87
CA ASN A 583 25.26 27.24 -1.83
C ASN A 583 24.71 27.35 -3.26
N ILE A 584 25.48 27.99 -4.12
CA ILE A 584 25.16 28.24 -5.55
C ILE A 584 26.22 27.66 -6.49
N ASP A 585 27.18 26.87 -5.99
CA ASP A 585 28.37 26.46 -6.77
C ASP A 585 28.00 25.74 -8.09
N GLU A 586 26.92 24.99 -8.08
CA GLU A 586 26.44 24.27 -9.25
C GLU A 586 25.73 25.14 -10.29
N VAL A 587 25.21 26.30 -9.88
CA VAL A 587 24.25 27.11 -10.65
C VAL A 587 24.66 28.58 -10.77
N ALA A 588 25.85 28.97 -10.32
CA ALA A 588 26.32 30.33 -10.27
C ALA A 588 26.39 31.02 -11.64
N ASP A 589 26.68 30.27 -12.69
CA ASP A 589 26.88 30.78 -14.05
C ASP A 589 25.64 31.45 -14.65
N GLN A 590 24.45 30.93 -14.36
CA GLN A 590 23.17 31.39 -14.89
C GLN A 590 22.47 32.41 -13.99
N LEU A 591 22.83 32.47 -12.72
CA LEU A 591 22.13 33.28 -11.70
C LEU A 591 22.17 34.78 -11.97
N PRO A 592 23.30 35.38 -12.43
CA PRO A 592 23.33 36.80 -12.83
C PRO A 592 22.43 37.11 -14.04
N LEU A 593 22.31 36.16 -14.97
CA LEU A 593 21.42 36.29 -16.13
C LEU A 593 19.97 36.24 -15.67
N PHE A 594 19.65 35.33 -14.79
CA PHE A 594 18.31 35.19 -14.19
C PHE A 594 17.90 36.45 -13.42
N LYS A 595 18.82 37.02 -12.63
CA LYS A 595 18.60 38.28 -11.95
C LYS A 595 18.18 39.39 -12.91
N GLY A 596 18.79 39.46 -14.10
CA GLY A 596 18.53 40.48 -15.10
C GLY A 596 17.23 40.34 -15.89
N MET A 597 16.54 39.21 -15.79
CA MET A 597 15.28 38.96 -16.50
C MET A 597 14.16 39.87 -15.98
N VAL A 598 13.29 40.29 -16.90
CA VAL A 598 12.14 41.16 -16.61
C VAL A 598 10.86 40.57 -17.23
N GLY A 599 9.71 40.96 -16.74
CA GLY A 599 8.41 40.51 -17.28
C GLY A 599 7.98 39.09 -16.90
N ILE A 600 8.69 38.45 -15.96
CA ILE A 600 8.40 37.12 -15.46
C ILE A 600 8.70 37.08 -13.96
N LYS A 601 7.97 36.25 -13.21
CA LYS A 601 8.25 35.99 -11.79
C LYS A 601 9.46 35.08 -11.64
N LYS A 602 10.43 35.48 -10.86
CA LYS A 602 11.71 34.82 -10.63
C LYS A 602 11.71 34.12 -9.28
N ILE A 603 11.55 32.83 -9.26
CA ILE A 603 11.52 32.00 -8.06
C ILE A 603 12.81 31.17 -8.03
N VAL A 604 13.41 31.00 -6.88
CA VAL A 604 14.53 30.09 -6.69
C VAL A 604 14.06 28.83 -5.96
N SER A 605 14.39 27.64 -6.48
CA SER A 605 14.08 26.36 -5.84
C SER A 605 15.26 25.87 -5.01
N VAL A 606 14.97 25.42 -3.80
CA VAL A 606 15.95 24.95 -2.80
C VAL A 606 15.83 23.47 -2.62
N GLY A 607 16.89 22.70 -2.88
CA GLY A 607 16.92 21.27 -2.60
C GLY A 607 16.99 20.39 -3.83
N GLY A 608 15.90 19.66 -4.12
CA GLY A 608 15.79 18.62 -5.15
C GLY A 608 16.25 17.25 -4.67
N TRP A 609 16.02 16.23 -5.52
CA TRP A 609 16.25 14.82 -5.19
C TRP A 609 17.68 14.53 -4.68
N ALA A 610 18.70 14.92 -5.43
CA ALA A 610 20.09 14.62 -5.06
C ALA A 610 20.47 15.21 -3.69
N PHE A 611 20.13 16.47 -3.46
CA PHE A 611 20.43 17.14 -2.20
C PHE A 611 19.68 16.51 -1.01
N SER A 612 18.46 16.04 -1.25
CA SER A 612 17.59 15.42 -0.23
C SER A 612 18.00 13.99 0.12
N THR A 613 18.65 13.24 -0.81
CA THR A 613 18.80 11.78 -0.69
C THR A 613 20.25 11.28 -0.70
N GLU A 614 21.22 12.10 -1.09
CA GLU A 614 22.62 11.65 -1.08
C GLU A 614 23.20 11.59 0.35
N PRO A 615 24.03 10.57 0.65
CA PRO A 615 24.62 10.41 1.99
C PRO A 615 25.38 11.63 2.52
N ALA A 616 25.91 12.46 1.64
CA ALA A 616 26.65 13.66 2.00
C ALA A 616 25.76 14.85 2.41
N THR A 617 24.52 14.91 1.96
CA THR A 617 23.68 16.12 2.03
C THR A 617 22.34 15.93 2.73
N TYR A 618 21.77 14.73 2.78
CA TYR A 618 20.43 14.48 3.34
C TYR A 618 20.21 15.03 4.76
N GLN A 619 21.27 15.09 5.57
CA GLN A 619 21.18 15.60 6.95
C GLN A 619 21.00 17.11 7.02
N ILE A 620 21.36 17.86 5.96
CA ILE A 620 21.38 19.32 6.02
C ILE A 620 19.97 19.88 6.22
N PHE A 621 18.97 19.41 5.46
CA PHE A 621 17.58 19.79 5.68
C PHE A 621 17.08 19.43 7.08
N ARG A 622 17.35 18.20 7.54
CA ARG A 622 16.95 17.73 8.88
C ARG A 622 17.55 18.62 9.98
N ASN A 623 18.82 18.98 9.85
CA ASN A 623 19.50 19.88 10.77
C ASN A 623 18.93 21.30 10.70
N ALA A 624 18.64 21.80 9.50
CA ALA A 624 18.09 23.13 9.28
C ALA A 624 16.75 23.34 10.02
N VAL A 625 15.90 22.32 10.05
CA VAL A 625 14.58 22.39 10.68
C VAL A 625 14.56 22.01 12.16
N ALA A 626 15.62 21.37 12.67
CA ALA A 626 15.65 20.74 13.99
C ALA A 626 15.47 21.72 15.15
N THR A 627 16.00 22.93 15.03
CA THR A 627 15.93 23.92 16.11
C THR A 627 15.41 25.27 15.60
N GLN A 628 14.79 26.06 16.48
CA GLN A 628 14.37 27.41 16.14
C GLN A 628 15.55 28.31 15.74
N ALA A 629 16.72 28.12 16.34
CA ALA A 629 17.91 28.90 15.99
C ALA A 629 18.35 28.62 14.56
N ASN A 630 18.38 27.36 14.14
CA ASN A 630 18.72 26.97 12.77
C ASN A 630 17.70 27.52 11.79
N ARG A 631 16.41 27.37 12.07
CA ARG A 631 15.36 27.90 11.20
C ARG A 631 15.46 29.41 11.02
N LYS A 632 15.67 30.17 12.08
CA LYS A 632 15.88 31.64 12.00
C LYS A 632 17.11 32.00 11.19
N THR A 633 18.21 31.28 11.35
CA THR A 633 19.39 31.47 10.54
C THR A 633 19.11 31.27 9.06
N LEU A 634 18.45 30.18 8.72
CA LEU A 634 18.07 29.84 7.34
C LEU A 634 17.08 30.87 6.76
N VAL A 635 16.04 31.26 7.50
CA VAL A 635 15.08 32.28 7.09
C VAL A 635 15.79 33.59 6.75
N SER A 636 16.71 34.04 7.61
CA SER A 636 17.48 35.27 7.36
C SER A 636 18.37 35.15 6.13
N ASN A 637 18.99 33.98 5.91
CA ASN A 637 19.85 33.76 4.75
C ASN A 637 19.03 33.73 3.44
N ILE A 638 17.86 33.09 3.44
CA ILE A 638 16.95 33.06 2.28
C ILE A 638 16.46 34.46 1.93
N ILE A 639 15.95 35.23 2.90
CA ILE A 639 15.43 36.58 2.64
C ILE A 639 16.52 37.47 2.05
N ARG A 640 17.74 37.44 2.60
CA ARG A 640 18.88 38.16 2.07
C ARG A 640 19.23 37.77 0.64
N PHE A 641 19.25 36.45 0.38
CA PHE A 641 19.50 35.93 -0.96
C PHE A 641 18.47 36.40 -1.99
N LEU A 642 17.17 36.38 -1.63
CA LEU A 642 16.11 36.88 -2.50
C LEU A 642 16.29 38.38 -2.82
N ASP A 643 16.76 39.16 -1.87
CA ASP A 643 17.02 40.61 -2.05
C ASP A 643 18.28 40.82 -2.89
N ASP A 644 19.38 40.15 -2.60
CA ASP A 644 20.65 40.28 -3.32
C ASP A 644 20.48 39.94 -4.81
N TYR A 645 19.65 38.97 -5.15
CA TYR A 645 19.39 38.57 -6.54
C TYR A 645 18.09 39.13 -7.13
N SER A 646 17.37 39.98 -6.40
CA SER A 646 16.11 40.60 -6.85
C SER A 646 15.09 39.55 -7.32
N LEU A 647 14.90 38.50 -6.53
CA LEU A 647 13.98 37.38 -6.80
C LEU A 647 12.61 37.65 -6.19
N ASP A 648 11.58 37.09 -6.80
CA ASP A 648 10.17 37.26 -6.40
C ASP A 648 9.70 36.22 -5.37
N GLY A 649 10.45 35.16 -5.13
CA GLY A 649 10.07 34.13 -4.14
C GLY A 649 11.04 32.97 -4.06
N VAL A 650 10.68 32.04 -3.19
CA VAL A 650 11.41 30.79 -2.96
C VAL A 650 10.46 29.60 -3.02
N ASP A 651 10.93 28.51 -3.60
CA ASP A 651 10.26 27.22 -3.71
C ASP A 651 11.06 26.17 -2.93
N TRP A 652 10.40 25.36 -2.13
CA TRP A 652 11.06 24.35 -1.29
C TRP A 652 10.83 22.96 -1.86
N ASP A 653 11.90 22.30 -2.24
CA ASP A 653 11.90 20.98 -2.83
C ASP A 653 12.70 20.01 -1.95
N TRP A 654 12.11 19.65 -0.81
CA TRP A 654 12.65 18.62 0.07
C TRP A 654 11.96 17.28 -0.19
N GLU A 655 12.72 16.32 -0.70
CA GLU A 655 12.24 15.00 -1.15
C GLU A 655 12.79 13.87 -0.26
N TYR A 656 12.20 13.52 0.94
CA TYR A 656 11.00 14.15 1.49
C TYR A 656 11.15 14.27 3.01
N PRO A 657 10.48 15.23 3.69
CA PRO A 657 10.47 15.23 5.15
C PRO A 657 9.83 13.96 5.68
N ALA A 658 10.42 13.36 6.72
CA ALA A 658 9.99 12.10 7.35
C ALA A 658 9.85 10.92 6.37
N GLU A 659 10.59 10.90 5.28
CA GLU A 659 10.60 9.79 4.33
C GLU A 659 10.92 8.46 5.05
N PRO A 660 10.19 7.36 4.75
CA PRO A 660 10.31 6.13 5.53
C PRO A 660 11.36 5.17 5.02
N ASP A 661 11.75 5.21 3.74
CA ASP A 661 12.42 4.07 3.10
C ASP A 661 13.28 4.39 1.87
N ILE A 662 13.77 5.62 1.71
CA ILE A 662 14.69 5.96 0.62
C ILE A 662 16.01 5.18 0.81
N PRO A 663 16.44 4.38 -0.19
CA PRO A 663 17.65 3.57 -0.05
C PRO A 663 18.91 4.40 0.16
N GLY A 664 19.77 3.98 1.06
CA GLY A 664 21.09 4.58 1.29
C GLY A 664 21.12 5.66 2.37
N ILE A 665 19.97 6.12 2.86
CA ILE A 665 19.87 7.06 3.98
C ILE A 665 18.96 6.51 5.09
N PRO A 666 19.15 6.93 6.34
CA PRO A 666 18.24 6.58 7.42
C PRO A 666 16.86 7.20 7.21
N ALA A 667 15.80 6.49 7.60
CA ALA A 667 14.44 7.00 7.59
C ALA A 667 14.33 8.36 8.31
N GLY A 668 13.48 9.22 7.78
CA GLY A 668 13.13 10.49 8.42
C GLY A 668 12.27 10.30 9.67
N THR A 669 11.95 11.38 10.35
CA THR A 669 11.20 11.38 11.60
C THR A 669 10.05 12.38 11.57
N GLU A 670 9.06 12.22 12.44
CA GLU A 670 7.98 13.20 12.62
C GLU A 670 8.50 14.60 13.00
N ALA A 671 9.66 14.67 13.64
CA ALA A 671 10.29 15.94 13.95
C ALA A 671 10.70 16.73 12.69
N ASP A 672 11.07 16.03 11.62
CA ASP A 672 11.39 16.64 10.31
C ASP A 672 10.15 17.30 9.73
N THR A 673 9.00 16.61 9.75
CA THR A 673 7.70 17.13 9.29
C THR A 673 7.29 18.39 10.09
N THR A 674 7.34 18.29 11.41
CA THR A 674 6.99 19.40 12.29
C THR A 674 7.95 20.58 12.11
N GLY A 675 9.25 20.29 12.02
CA GLY A 675 10.28 21.30 11.81
C GLY A 675 10.15 22.02 10.47
N PHE A 676 9.79 21.29 9.41
CA PHE A 676 9.57 21.85 8.08
C PHE A 676 8.38 22.81 8.05
N PHE A 677 7.25 22.41 8.65
CA PHE A 677 6.12 23.33 8.81
C PHE A 677 6.51 24.60 9.57
N LEU A 678 7.25 24.46 10.67
CA LEU A 678 7.69 25.62 11.46
C LEU A 678 8.63 26.52 10.66
N LEU A 679 9.53 25.96 9.83
CA LEU A 679 10.40 26.73 8.94
C LEU A 679 9.59 27.58 7.96
N LEU A 680 8.64 26.94 7.25
CA LEU A 680 7.84 27.65 6.25
C LEU A 680 6.92 28.70 6.88
N ASN A 681 6.38 28.41 8.06
CA ASN A 681 5.58 29.37 8.82
C ASN A 681 6.44 30.57 9.28
N GLU A 682 7.63 30.36 9.84
CA GLU A 682 8.56 31.41 10.25
C GLU A 682 9.02 32.25 9.02
N LEU A 683 9.34 31.56 7.91
CA LEU A 683 9.70 32.22 6.67
C LEU A 683 8.56 33.09 6.13
N LYS A 684 7.34 32.57 6.09
CA LYS A 684 6.18 33.34 5.58
C LYS A 684 5.87 34.58 6.41
N GLN A 685 6.06 34.50 7.72
CA GLN A 685 5.87 35.67 8.61
C GLN A 685 6.91 36.76 8.39
N GLU A 686 8.14 36.41 8.04
CA GLU A 686 9.26 37.35 7.84
C GLU A 686 9.42 37.74 6.36
N MET A 687 8.71 37.07 5.42
CA MET A 687 8.85 37.33 3.99
C MET A 687 8.40 38.75 3.61
N PRO A 688 9.20 39.50 2.85
CA PRO A 688 8.78 40.81 2.37
C PRO A 688 7.51 40.76 1.52
N ALA A 689 6.68 41.80 1.63
CA ALA A 689 5.43 41.88 0.88
C ALA A 689 5.65 41.73 -0.64
N GLY A 690 4.83 40.90 -1.30
CA GLY A 690 4.91 40.66 -2.74
C GLY A 690 5.87 39.55 -3.16
N LYS A 691 6.64 38.97 -2.23
CA LYS A 691 7.42 37.75 -2.47
C LYS A 691 6.62 36.50 -2.05
N THR A 692 6.81 35.40 -2.78
CA THR A 692 6.05 34.13 -2.60
C THR A 692 6.89 33.03 -1.96
N VAL A 693 6.20 32.15 -1.27
CA VAL A 693 6.75 30.88 -0.75
C VAL A 693 5.93 29.75 -1.33
N SER A 694 6.56 28.79 -1.98
CA SER A 694 5.93 27.58 -2.47
C SER A 694 6.64 26.32 -1.94
N VAL A 695 6.00 25.19 -2.13
CA VAL A 695 6.52 23.89 -1.74
C VAL A 695 6.16 22.87 -2.82
N THR A 696 7.08 21.95 -3.13
CA THR A 696 6.76 20.77 -3.92
C THR A 696 6.14 19.68 -3.04
N ALA A 697 5.32 18.85 -3.62
CA ALA A 697 4.72 17.72 -2.90
C ALA A 697 4.68 16.47 -3.79
N PRO A 698 4.99 15.26 -3.25
CA PRO A 698 4.94 14.03 -4.00
C PRO A 698 3.51 13.61 -4.32
N ALA A 699 3.26 13.10 -5.53
CA ALA A 699 1.94 12.58 -5.93
C ALA A 699 1.63 11.19 -5.34
N SER A 700 2.62 10.52 -4.79
CA SER A 700 2.49 9.20 -4.16
C SER A 700 1.82 9.29 -2.78
N PHE A 701 0.80 8.43 -2.54
CA PHE A 701 0.23 8.28 -1.18
C PHE A 701 1.30 7.90 -0.16
N TRP A 702 2.26 7.05 -0.56
CA TRP A 702 3.29 6.53 0.32
C TRP A 702 4.16 7.62 0.96
N TYR A 703 4.57 8.63 0.20
CA TYR A 703 5.36 9.75 0.73
C TYR A 703 4.48 10.90 1.22
N LEU A 704 3.38 11.22 0.52
CA LEU A 704 2.53 12.35 0.89
C LEU A 704 1.86 12.19 2.27
N GLN A 705 1.60 10.95 2.72
CA GLN A 705 1.02 10.71 4.05
C GLN A 705 1.89 11.21 5.21
N TYR A 706 3.19 11.40 4.97
CA TYR A 706 4.14 11.95 5.96
C TYR A 706 4.31 13.47 5.83
N PHE A 707 3.77 14.06 4.77
CA PHE A 707 3.71 15.49 4.58
C PHE A 707 2.56 16.11 5.39
N PRO A 708 2.78 17.20 6.12
CA PRO A 708 1.70 17.94 6.76
C PRO A 708 1.01 18.86 5.73
N ILE A 709 0.57 18.29 4.58
CA ILE A 709 0.24 19.07 3.38
C ILE A 709 -0.93 20.03 3.58
N GLU A 710 -1.94 19.64 4.36
CA GLU A 710 -3.04 20.55 4.72
C GLU A 710 -2.50 21.76 5.51
N ALA A 711 -1.67 21.54 6.53
CA ALA A 711 -1.08 22.61 7.32
C ALA A 711 -0.13 23.47 6.47
N LEU A 712 0.69 22.88 5.61
CA LEU A 712 1.56 23.62 4.71
C LEU A 712 0.78 24.52 3.77
N SER A 713 -0.39 24.09 3.27
CA SER A 713 -1.25 24.89 2.41
C SER A 713 -1.78 26.17 3.09
N LEU A 714 -1.73 26.25 4.42
CA LEU A 714 -2.11 27.45 5.18
C LEU A 714 -0.99 28.49 5.30
N VAL A 715 0.26 28.10 5.03
CA VAL A 715 1.45 28.93 5.24
C VAL A 715 2.26 29.16 3.97
N VAL A 716 1.89 28.56 2.84
CA VAL A 716 2.51 28.81 1.53
C VAL A 716 1.54 29.47 0.57
N ASP A 717 2.03 30.05 -0.52
CA ASP A 717 1.19 30.69 -1.54
C ASP A 717 0.64 29.67 -2.54
N TYR A 718 1.39 28.62 -2.85
CA TYR A 718 0.96 27.52 -3.71
C TYR A 718 1.79 26.25 -3.48
N VAL A 719 1.23 25.14 -3.93
CA VAL A 719 1.85 23.82 -3.89
C VAL A 719 2.12 23.35 -5.31
N VAL A 720 3.35 22.98 -5.63
CA VAL A 720 3.70 22.31 -6.88
C VAL A 720 3.56 20.80 -6.66
N TYR A 721 2.57 20.21 -7.29
CA TYR A 721 2.25 18.79 -7.13
C TYR A 721 2.93 17.98 -8.22
N MET A 722 3.92 17.18 -7.84
CA MET A 722 4.80 16.45 -8.76
C MET A 722 4.11 15.24 -9.35
N THR A 723 3.15 15.45 -10.26
CA THR A 723 2.34 14.44 -10.95
C THR A 723 3.08 13.84 -12.15
N TYR A 724 4.32 13.55 -11.99
CA TYR A 724 5.22 12.78 -12.83
C TYR A 724 6.01 11.82 -11.93
N ASP A 725 6.85 10.97 -12.52
CA ASP A 725 7.58 9.92 -11.80
C ASP A 725 6.65 8.96 -11.01
N LEU A 726 5.42 8.77 -11.51
CA LEU A 726 4.45 7.86 -10.91
C LEU A 726 4.93 6.41 -10.98
N HIS A 727 5.73 6.09 -12.00
CA HIS A 727 6.36 4.79 -12.24
C HIS A 727 7.79 4.94 -12.74
N GLY A 728 8.65 3.98 -12.38
CA GLY A 728 10.05 3.93 -12.78
C GLY A 728 10.69 2.59 -12.44
N GLN A 729 12.02 2.51 -12.52
CA GLN A 729 12.76 1.30 -12.15
C GLN A 729 12.60 0.90 -10.67
N TRP A 730 12.17 1.81 -9.81
CA TRP A 730 11.85 1.54 -8.40
C TRP A 730 10.59 0.69 -8.20
N ASP A 731 9.82 0.42 -9.25
CA ASP A 731 8.70 -0.52 -9.21
C ASP A 731 9.17 -1.97 -9.10
N TYR A 732 10.41 -2.24 -9.49
CA TYR A 732 10.99 -3.57 -9.40
C TYR A 732 11.06 -4.05 -7.94
N ILE A 733 10.45 -5.22 -7.68
CA ILE A 733 10.30 -5.82 -6.34
C ILE A 733 9.46 -4.95 -5.36
N ASN A 734 8.80 -3.92 -5.85
CA ASN A 734 7.89 -3.13 -5.02
C ASN A 734 6.47 -3.72 -5.05
N LYS A 735 6.06 -4.37 -3.97
CA LYS A 735 4.76 -5.05 -3.86
C LYS A 735 3.53 -4.13 -3.96
N TYR A 736 3.72 -2.82 -3.85
CA TYR A 736 2.64 -1.84 -3.93
C TYR A 736 2.56 -1.13 -5.28
N ALA A 737 3.62 -1.20 -6.07
CA ALA A 737 3.75 -0.38 -7.27
C ALA A 737 2.90 -0.83 -8.45
N THR A 738 2.71 -2.13 -8.65
CA THR A 738 2.12 -2.64 -9.90
C THR A 738 1.13 -3.79 -9.72
N PRO A 739 0.04 -3.62 -8.98
CA PRO A 739 -1.01 -4.64 -8.93
C PRO A 739 -1.56 -4.89 -10.35
N GLY A 740 -1.74 -6.17 -10.72
CA GLY A 740 -2.17 -6.57 -12.06
C GLY A 740 -1.06 -6.72 -13.10
N CYS A 741 0.20 -6.50 -12.73
CA CYS A 741 1.36 -6.84 -13.55
C CYS A 741 1.56 -8.36 -13.61
N PRO A 742 1.72 -8.99 -14.80
CA PRO A 742 1.92 -10.44 -14.91
C PRO A 742 3.11 -11.00 -14.13
N SER A 743 4.16 -10.20 -13.93
CA SER A 743 5.32 -10.59 -13.11
C SER A 743 5.16 -10.29 -11.62
N TYR A 744 4.04 -9.69 -11.22
CA TYR A 744 3.77 -9.37 -9.83
C TYR A 744 3.69 -10.63 -8.96
N ASP A 745 3.05 -11.69 -9.46
CA ASP A 745 2.93 -12.99 -8.78
C ASP A 745 4.30 -13.67 -8.57
N GLN A 746 5.28 -13.36 -9.45
CA GLN A 746 6.68 -13.77 -9.29
C GLN A 746 7.45 -12.83 -8.34
N GLY A 747 6.81 -11.81 -7.82
CA GLY A 747 7.37 -10.81 -6.94
C GLY A 747 8.28 -9.79 -7.64
N LEU A 748 8.21 -9.66 -8.96
CA LEU A 748 9.08 -8.74 -9.72
C LEU A 748 8.45 -7.37 -9.94
N GLY A 749 7.17 -7.29 -10.30
CA GLY A 749 6.45 -6.02 -10.48
C GLY A 749 7.02 -5.11 -11.57
N ASN A 750 7.79 -5.65 -12.52
CA ASN A 750 8.52 -4.91 -13.54
C ASN A 750 7.70 -4.69 -14.83
N CYS A 751 6.45 -4.28 -14.72
CA CYS A 751 5.65 -3.92 -15.89
C CYS A 751 6.02 -2.55 -16.46
N LEU A 752 5.84 -2.41 -17.77
CA LEU A 752 5.99 -1.15 -18.47
C LEU A 752 4.82 -0.23 -18.09
N ARG A 753 5.10 0.80 -17.33
CA ARG A 753 4.10 1.76 -16.83
C ARG A 753 4.50 3.19 -17.16
N SER A 754 3.54 4.00 -17.55
CA SER A 754 3.77 5.41 -17.81
C SER A 754 3.93 6.19 -16.51
N HIS A 755 5.01 6.94 -16.39
CA HIS A 755 5.26 7.83 -15.26
C HIS A 755 4.36 9.06 -15.23
N VAL A 756 3.57 9.28 -16.26
CA VAL A 756 2.64 10.41 -16.43
C VAL A 756 1.21 9.92 -16.69
N ASN A 757 0.85 8.76 -16.18
CA ASN A 757 -0.47 8.17 -16.30
C ASN A 757 -1.56 9.14 -15.82
N LEU A 758 -2.49 9.53 -16.72
CA LEU A 758 -3.54 10.50 -16.39
C LEU A 758 -4.54 9.97 -15.35
N THR A 759 -4.89 8.69 -15.41
CA THR A 759 -5.82 8.08 -14.45
C THR A 759 -5.24 8.15 -13.04
N GLU A 760 -3.96 7.85 -12.87
CA GLU A 760 -3.28 7.93 -11.59
C GLU A 760 -3.07 9.38 -11.15
N THR A 761 -2.78 10.28 -12.08
CA THR A 761 -2.74 11.73 -11.81
C THR A 761 -4.09 12.22 -11.26
N ILE A 762 -5.21 11.84 -11.85
CA ILE A 762 -6.55 12.20 -11.36
C ILE A 762 -6.81 11.63 -9.96
N ASN A 763 -6.42 10.39 -9.69
CA ASN A 763 -6.51 9.78 -8.36
C ASN A 763 -5.66 10.55 -7.34
N SER A 764 -4.46 10.97 -7.72
CA SER A 764 -3.58 11.78 -6.86
C SER A 764 -4.16 13.18 -6.62
N LEU A 765 -4.79 13.80 -7.62
CA LEU A 765 -5.49 15.09 -7.47
C LEU A 765 -6.71 14.97 -6.54
N SER A 766 -7.45 13.87 -6.63
CA SER A 766 -8.51 13.56 -5.65
C SER A 766 -7.93 13.44 -4.24
N MET A 767 -6.83 12.71 -4.09
CA MET A 767 -6.18 12.49 -2.79
C MET A 767 -5.74 13.82 -2.13
N ILE A 768 -5.00 14.67 -2.82
CA ILE A 768 -4.49 15.92 -2.22
C ILE A 768 -5.62 16.92 -1.91
N THR A 769 -6.68 16.95 -2.74
CA THR A 769 -7.84 17.80 -2.46
C THR A 769 -8.69 17.25 -1.31
N LYS A 770 -8.82 15.94 -1.17
CA LYS A 770 -9.43 15.29 0.02
C LYS A 770 -8.61 15.54 1.28
N ALA A 771 -7.29 15.62 1.18
CA ALA A 771 -6.41 15.98 2.28
C ALA A 771 -6.65 17.40 2.81
N GLY A 772 -7.39 18.23 2.09
CA GLY A 772 -7.79 19.59 2.52
C GLY A 772 -7.07 20.73 1.80
N VAL A 773 -6.20 20.43 0.85
CA VAL A 773 -5.52 21.47 0.04
C VAL A 773 -6.51 22.04 -0.98
N PRO A 774 -6.77 23.35 -1.00
CA PRO A 774 -7.64 23.98 -2.00
C PRO A 774 -7.09 23.77 -3.43
N SER A 775 -7.94 23.35 -4.38
CA SER A 775 -7.50 23.08 -5.75
C SER A 775 -6.85 24.31 -6.41
N ASN A 776 -7.34 25.51 -6.12
CA ASN A 776 -6.80 26.78 -6.63
C ASN A 776 -5.47 27.22 -5.99
N MET A 777 -4.88 26.39 -5.14
CA MET A 777 -3.50 26.52 -4.65
C MET A 777 -2.55 25.47 -5.23
N ILE A 778 -3.07 24.51 -5.99
CA ILE A 778 -2.30 23.40 -6.53
C ILE A 778 -1.89 23.70 -7.98
N VAL A 779 -0.59 23.67 -8.24
CA VAL A 779 0.00 23.72 -9.59
C VAL A 779 0.36 22.29 -9.98
N VAL A 780 -0.26 21.77 -11.03
CA VAL A 780 -0.15 20.36 -11.41
C VAL A 780 1.09 20.14 -12.29
N GLY A 781 1.93 19.17 -11.94
CA GLY A 781 3.13 18.84 -12.69
C GLY A 781 2.84 18.29 -14.08
N VAL A 782 3.57 18.76 -15.08
CA VAL A 782 3.69 18.18 -16.42
C VAL A 782 5.17 17.94 -16.72
N SER A 783 5.46 16.98 -17.61
CA SER A 783 6.81 16.49 -17.82
C SER A 783 7.32 16.86 -19.21
N SER A 784 8.59 17.27 -19.31
CA SER A 784 9.35 17.43 -20.54
C SER A 784 10.43 16.36 -20.73
N TYR A 785 10.23 15.19 -20.09
CA TYR A 785 11.07 14.01 -20.23
C TYR A 785 10.20 12.76 -20.18
N GLY A 786 10.78 11.64 -20.61
CA GLY A 786 10.18 10.32 -20.53
C GLY A 786 10.94 9.40 -19.59
N ARG A 787 10.24 8.44 -18.99
CA ARG A 787 10.83 7.28 -18.35
C ARG A 787 10.97 6.16 -19.39
N SER A 788 12.18 5.62 -19.47
CA SER A 788 12.54 4.63 -20.48
C SER A 788 12.91 3.29 -19.87
N PHE A 789 12.57 2.21 -20.58
CA PHE A 789 12.82 0.85 -20.14
C PHE A 789 13.25 -0.03 -21.30
N LYS A 790 14.08 -1.04 -21.01
CA LYS A 790 14.36 -2.10 -21.95
C LYS A 790 13.31 -3.20 -21.82
N MET A 791 12.49 -3.40 -22.83
CA MET A 791 11.47 -4.45 -22.87
C MET A 791 12.09 -5.85 -22.78
N SER A 792 11.49 -6.71 -21.97
CA SER A 792 11.88 -8.12 -21.88
C SER A 792 11.56 -8.91 -23.14
N THR A 793 10.51 -8.52 -23.86
CA THR A 793 10.02 -9.18 -25.08
C THR A 793 9.82 -8.14 -26.18
N PRO A 794 10.53 -8.23 -27.31
CA PRO A 794 10.33 -7.32 -28.45
C PRO A 794 8.87 -7.30 -28.90
N GLY A 795 8.35 -6.10 -29.17
CA GLY A 795 6.97 -5.89 -29.61
C GLY A 795 5.89 -5.96 -28.53
N CYS A 796 6.25 -6.29 -27.29
CA CYS A 796 5.34 -6.25 -26.15
C CYS A 796 5.49 -4.91 -25.43
N TRP A 797 4.64 -3.92 -25.73
CA TRP A 797 4.80 -2.54 -25.30
C TRP A 797 3.71 -2.02 -24.33
N THR A 798 2.67 -2.80 -24.07
CA THR A 798 1.57 -2.41 -23.20
C THR A 798 1.92 -2.54 -21.71
N GLU A 799 1.07 -2.03 -20.86
CA GLU A 799 1.21 -2.13 -19.39
C GLU A 799 1.19 -3.58 -18.85
N GLN A 800 0.82 -4.56 -19.66
CA GLN A 800 0.90 -5.98 -19.34
C GLN A 800 2.26 -6.59 -19.67
N CYS A 801 3.16 -5.83 -20.27
CA CYS A 801 4.49 -6.25 -20.67
C CYS A 801 5.52 -5.84 -19.61
N THR A 802 6.66 -6.52 -19.60
CA THR A 802 7.68 -6.32 -18.56
C THR A 802 8.98 -5.76 -19.15
N TYR A 803 9.74 -5.07 -18.29
CA TYR A 803 11.13 -4.70 -18.58
C TYR A 803 12.11 -5.66 -17.90
N THR A 804 13.39 -5.58 -18.31
CA THR A 804 14.40 -6.56 -17.92
C THR A 804 14.79 -6.53 -16.44
N GLY A 805 14.70 -5.35 -15.76
CA GLY A 805 15.03 -5.18 -14.33
C GLY A 805 16.40 -5.73 -13.88
N PRO A 806 16.83 -5.45 -12.63
CA PRO A 806 16.22 -4.54 -11.63
C PRO A 806 16.28 -3.06 -11.99
N ASP A 807 17.25 -2.65 -12.81
CA ASP A 807 17.34 -1.31 -13.37
C ASP A 807 16.44 -1.19 -14.60
N SER A 808 16.25 0.01 -15.14
CA SER A 808 15.45 0.20 -16.36
C SER A 808 16.02 -0.58 -17.55
N GLY A 809 17.35 -0.78 -17.58
CA GLY A 809 18.09 -1.43 -18.67
C GLY A 809 18.06 -0.65 -20.00
N ALA A 810 17.37 0.49 -20.03
CA ALA A 810 17.24 1.32 -21.23
C ALA A 810 18.56 1.97 -21.61
N TYR A 811 18.72 2.21 -22.91
CA TYR A 811 19.87 2.94 -23.43
C TYR A 811 19.82 4.40 -22.95
N PRO A 812 20.88 4.95 -22.38
CA PRO A 812 20.91 6.33 -21.90
C PRO A 812 20.80 7.32 -23.06
N GLY A 813 20.09 8.41 -22.87
CA GLY A 813 20.02 9.49 -23.83
C GLY A 813 21.39 10.13 -24.10
N ARG A 814 21.57 10.68 -25.28
CA ARG A 814 22.84 11.33 -25.71
C ARG A 814 23.26 12.51 -24.83
N CYS A 815 22.27 13.28 -24.39
CA CYS A 815 22.48 14.49 -23.58
C CYS A 815 22.24 14.22 -22.09
N THR A 816 21.16 13.51 -21.75
CA THR A 816 20.80 13.17 -20.35
C THR A 816 21.73 12.11 -19.78
N ASN A 817 22.33 11.27 -20.61
CA ASN A 817 23.31 10.23 -20.24
C ASN A 817 22.89 9.36 -19.02
N THR A 818 21.58 9.16 -18.84
CA THR A 818 21.01 8.43 -17.72
C THR A 818 20.05 7.36 -18.23
N SER A 819 20.28 6.09 -17.85
CA SER A 819 19.36 5.01 -18.18
C SER A 819 18.05 5.20 -17.38
N GLY A 820 16.90 5.09 -18.07
CA GLY A 820 15.59 5.27 -17.43
C GLY A 820 15.06 6.72 -17.42
N TYR A 821 15.82 7.68 -17.97
CA TYR A 821 15.45 9.09 -18.03
C TYR A 821 15.96 9.70 -19.33
N ILE A 822 15.07 10.25 -20.14
CA ILE A 822 15.40 10.79 -21.45
C ILE A 822 14.59 12.05 -21.73
N ALA A 823 15.25 13.12 -22.22
CA ALA A 823 14.59 14.40 -22.50
C ALA A 823 13.65 14.33 -23.70
N ASP A 824 12.57 15.12 -23.71
CA ASP A 824 11.66 15.24 -24.84
C ASP A 824 12.38 15.61 -26.15
N TYR A 825 13.39 16.46 -26.06
CA TYR A 825 14.25 16.79 -27.20
C TYR A 825 14.92 15.56 -27.80
N GLU A 826 15.47 14.68 -26.96
CA GLU A 826 16.14 13.45 -27.39
C GLU A 826 15.17 12.44 -27.97
N ILE A 827 13.95 12.33 -27.38
CA ILE A 827 12.87 11.50 -27.92
C ILE A 827 12.52 11.95 -29.34
N ARG A 828 12.35 13.28 -29.56
CA ARG A 828 12.09 13.82 -30.90
C ARG A 828 13.25 13.61 -31.90
N GLU A 829 14.50 13.66 -31.43
CA GLU A 829 15.65 13.29 -32.25
C GLU A 829 15.59 11.83 -32.67
N ILE A 830 15.29 10.91 -31.78
CA ILE A 830 15.13 9.47 -32.02
C ILE A 830 14.02 9.26 -33.05
N ILE A 831 12.87 9.89 -32.89
CA ILE A 831 11.77 9.82 -33.88
C ILE A 831 12.20 10.28 -35.25
N ARG A 832 12.89 11.41 -35.35
CA ARG A 832 13.34 11.97 -36.65
C ARG A 832 14.43 11.15 -37.31
N GLN A 833 15.30 10.52 -36.56
CA GLN A 833 16.51 9.85 -37.10
C GLN A 833 16.32 8.35 -37.31
N ASN A 834 15.35 7.73 -36.68
CA ASN A 834 15.12 6.31 -36.75
C ASN A 834 13.83 5.99 -37.55
N PRO A 835 13.95 5.50 -38.83
CA PRO A 835 12.79 5.22 -39.67
C PRO A 835 11.99 3.99 -39.21
N THR A 836 12.45 3.24 -38.17
CA THR A 836 11.77 2.06 -37.62
C THR A 836 11.11 2.35 -36.28
N VAL A 837 11.12 3.60 -35.82
CA VAL A 837 10.48 4.00 -34.57
C VAL A 837 8.97 3.78 -34.67
N GLN A 838 8.38 3.32 -33.59
CA GLN A 838 6.94 3.21 -33.44
C GLN A 838 6.45 4.26 -32.46
N GLU A 839 5.64 5.17 -32.94
CA GLU A 839 4.94 6.14 -32.14
C GLU A 839 3.55 5.58 -31.83
N LEU A 840 3.24 5.40 -30.57
CA LEU A 840 2.05 4.70 -30.09
C LEU A 840 1.33 5.59 -29.07
N TRP A 841 0.02 5.44 -29.05
CA TRP A 841 -0.83 6.07 -28.03
C TRP A 841 -1.39 5.01 -27.08
N ASP A 842 -1.10 5.15 -25.78
CA ASP A 842 -1.72 4.32 -24.77
C ASP A 842 -2.98 4.98 -24.18
N ALA A 843 -4.14 4.47 -24.62
CA ALA A 843 -5.43 4.99 -24.16
C ALA A 843 -5.75 4.66 -22.71
N SER A 844 -5.05 3.73 -22.08
CA SER A 844 -5.26 3.37 -20.69
C SER A 844 -4.61 4.38 -19.74
N SER A 845 -3.42 4.85 -20.07
CA SER A 845 -2.66 5.84 -19.33
C SER A 845 -2.74 7.27 -19.89
N TYR A 846 -3.34 7.44 -21.09
CA TYR A 846 -3.36 8.70 -21.82
C TYR A 846 -1.93 9.27 -22.01
N SER A 847 -1.01 8.42 -22.46
CA SER A 847 0.40 8.73 -22.63
C SER A 847 0.88 8.41 -24.02
N ASN A 848 1.87 9.17 -24.46
CA ASN A 848 2.62 8.86 -25.67
C ASN A 848 3.67 7.79 -25.36
N ILE A 849 3.78 6.80 -26.21
CA ILE A 849 4.76 5.72 -26.12
C ILE A 849 5.60 5.73 -27.37
N VAL A 850 6.92 5.65 -27.22
CA VAL A 850 7.86 5.46 -28.32
C VAL A 850 8.60 4.15 -28.12
N VAL A 851 8.62 3.32 -29.18
CA VAL A 851 9.42 2.09 -29.22
C VAL A 851 10.42 2.17 -30.35
N PHE A 852 11.68 1.94 -30.04
CA PHE A 852 12.78 1.96 -31.01
C PHE A 852 13.80 0.85 -30.73
N ASN A 853 14.67 0.54 -31.69
CA ASN A 853 15.67 -0.52 -31.57
C ASN A 853 15.09 -1.85 -31.02
N ASP A 854 13.86 -2.18 -31.43
CA ASP A 854 13.08 -3.38 -31.08
C ASP A 854 12.71 -3.54 -29.60
N THR A 855 13.50 -3.01 -28.68
CA THR A 855 13.33 -3.24 -27.24
C THR A 855 13.37 -1.98 -26.37
N GLU A 856 13.71 -0.84 -26.94
CA GLU A 856 13.73 0.42 -26.18
C GLU A 856 12.33 1.02 -26.15
N TRP A 857 11.82 1.23 -24.97
CA TRP A 857 10.47 1.75 -24.70
C TRP A 857 10.55 3.03 -23.88
N VAL A 858 9.76 4.03 -24.24
CA VAL A 858 9.69 5.31 -23.52
C VAL A 858 8.23 5.73 -23.41
N ALA A 859 7.78 6.10 -22.21
CA ALA A 859 6.52 6.83 -22.02
C ALA A 859 6.81 8.30 -21.66
N TYR A 860 6.05 9.21 -22.27
CA TYR A 860 6.25 10.65 -22.11
C TYR A 860 4.97 11.43 -22.48
N MET A 861 5.04 12.75 -22.41
CA MET A 861 4.03 13.65 -22.95
C MET A 861 4.63 14.40 -24.14
N ASP A 862 4.08 14.22 -25.33
CA ASP A 862 4.41 15.11 -26.45
C ASP A 862 3.78 16.50 -26.23
N GLU A 863 4.05 17.43 -27.17
CA GLU A 863 3.58 18.81 -27.04
C GLU A 863 2.05 18.90 -27.03
N ASP A 864 1.35 18.08 -27.83
CA ASP A 864 -0.12 18.06 -27.92
C ASP A 864 -0.76 17.50 -26.63
N ASN A 865 -0.21 16.40 -26.10
CA ASN A 865 -0.65 15.83 -24.82
C ASN A 865 -0.41 16.83 -23.68
N LYS A 866 0.77 17.45 -23.65
CA LYS A 866 1.09 18.48 -22.66
C LYS A 866 0.16 19.69 -22.76
N ALA A 867 -0.12 20.17 -23.96
CA ALA A 867 -1.06 21.27 -24.18
C ALA A 867 -2.47 20.89 -23.71
N THR A 868 -2.92 19.68 -23.97
CA THR A 868 -4.20 19.16 -23.51
C THR A 868 -4.28 19.16 -21.97
N ARG A 869 -3.24 18.68 -21.30
CA ARG A 869 -3.16 18.68 -19.83
C ARG A 869 -3.11 20.08 -19.24
N LYS A 870 -2.36 21.00 -19.88
CA LYS A 870 -2.30 22.41 -19.47
C LYS A 870 -3.67 23.11 -19.55
N ALA A 871 -4.52 22.71 -20.48
CA ALA A 871 -5.89 23.20 -20.58
C ALA A 871 -6.85 22.51 -19.59
N LEU A 872 -6.63 21.21 -19.31
CA LEU A 872 -7.48 20.41 -18.44
C LEU A 872 -7.50 20.90 -16.98
N TYR A 873 -6.32 21.08 -16.40
CA TYR A 873 -6.22 21.32 -14.95
C TYR A 873 -6.83 22.66 -14.50
N PRO A 874 -6.64 23.79 -15.18
CA PRO A 874 -7.39 25.01 -14.86
C PRO A 874 -8.91 24.84 -15.03
N GLY A 875 -9.36 24.01 -16.00
CA GLY A 875 -10.77 23.66 -16.17
C GLY A 875 -11.37 22.92 -14.96
N LEU A 876 -10.53 22.26 -14.14
CA LEU A 876 -10.87 21.62 -12.88
C LEU A 876 -10.60 22.51 -11.66
N ALA A 877 -10.43 23.84 -11.87
CA ALA A 877 -10.13 24.83 -10.83
C ALA A 877 -8.78 24.64 -10.12
N PHE A 878 -7.79 24.00 -10.77
CA PHE A 878 -6.41 24.02 -10.30
C PHE A 878 -5.72 25.33 -10.68
N LEU A 879 -4.70 25.73 -9.90
CA LEU A 879 -4.00 27.02 -10.09
C LEU A 879 -3.27 27.10 -11.44
N GLY A 880 -2.82 25.96 -11.98
CA GLY A 880 -2.12 25.92 -13.24
C GLY A 880 -1.23 24.70 -13.39
N THR A 881 -0.13 24.83 -14.15
CA THR A 881 0.81 23.74 -14.40
C THR A 881 2.25 24.16 -14.16
N ALA A 882 3.09 23.20 -13.72
CA ALA A 882 4.53 23.33 -13.60
C ALA A 882 5.21 22.30 -14.50
N ASP A 883 6.11 22.74 -15.36
CA ASP A 883 6.81 21.91 -16.35
C ASP A 883 8.22 21.56 -15.84
N TRP A 884 8.48 20.31 -15.59
CA TRP A 884 9.80 19.78 -15.32
C TRP A 884 10.37 19.13 -16.57
N ALA A 885 11.36 19.69 -17.30
CA ALA A 885 11.92 21.01 -17.14
C ALA A 885 12.03 21.67 -18.52
N VAL A 886 11.97 22.97 -18.57
CA VAL A 886 11.92 23.71 -19.84
C VAL A 886 13.16 23.50 -20.71
N ASP A 887 14.33 23.31 -20.10
CA ASP A 887 15.60 23.06 -20.80
C ASP A 887 15.69 21.64 -21.40
N LEU A 888 14.78 20.73 -21.07
CA LEU A 888 14.66 19.39 -21.68
C LEU A 888 13.84 19.39 -22.95
N GLN A 889 13.14 20.50 -23.26
CA GLN A 889 12.29 20.60 -24.45
C GLN A 889 13.09 20.91 -25.72
N SER A 890 14.10 21.76 -25.65
CA SER A 890 14.90 22.13 -26.81
C SER A 890 16.26 22.71 -26.42
N GLU A 891 17.22 22.67 -27.32
CA GLU A 891 18.52 23.31 -27.12
C GLU A 891 18.45 24.84 -27.04
N THR A 892 17.39 25.42 -27.58
CA THR A 892 17.24 26.88 -27.75
C THR A 892 16.09 27.51 -26.97
N GLY A 893 15.53 26.80 -25.99
CA GLY A 893 14.36 27.30 -25.24
C GLY A 893 13.16 27.51 -26.14
N GLY A 894 12.58 26.40 -26.60
CA GLY A 894 11.53 26.44 -27.58
C GLY A 894 10.17 26.78 -27.04
N GLY A 895 9.58 27.83 -27.53
CA GLY A 895 8.13 27.89 -27.68
C GLY A 895 7.74 27.05 -28.89
N SER A 896 6.70 26.24 -28.75
CA SER A 896 6.04 25.52 -29.82
C SER A 896 5.73 26.46 -30.99
N GLY A 897 6.25 26.12 -32.17
CA GLY A 897 5.70 26.57 -33.45
C GLY A 897 5.61 28.06 -33.67
N SER A 898 6.71 28.81 -33.66
CA SER A 898 6.73 30.12 -34.26
C SER A 898 7.12 30.05 -35.74
N ASN A 899 6.18 30.46 -36.54
CA ASN A 899 6.33 30.76 -37.94
C ASN A 899 7.67 31.46 -38.25
N PRO A 900 8.49 31.05 -39.24
CA PRO A 900 9.81 31.63 -39.48
C PRO A 900 9.81 33.08 -40.00
N ASN A 901 8.75 33.83 -39.80
CA ASN A 901 8.59 35.20 -40.29
C ASN A 901 8.47 36.31 -39.20
N SER A 902 8.85 36.08 -37.99
CA SER A 902 8.93 37.16 -36.98
C SER A 902 10.35 37.76 -36.97
N SER A 903 10.48 38.97 -37.51
CA SER A 903 11.67 39.79 -37.55
C SER A 903 11.96 40.44 -36.17
N SER A 904 12.53 39.72 -35.22
CA SER A 904 13.21 40.32 -34.08
C SER A 904 14.50 39.55 -33.85
N GLY A 905 15.64 40.23 -33.85
CA GLY A 905 16.96 39.67 -33.73
C GLY A 905 17.17 39.01 -32.40
N GLY A 906 17.06 37.68 -32.36
CA GLY A 906 17.37 36.82 -31.18
C GLY A 906 18.86 36.54 -31.08
N THR A 907 19.29 36.10 -29.90
CA THR A 907 20.63 35.57 -29.70
C THR A 907 20.69 34.12 -30.05
N ILE A 908 21.58 33.72 -30.96
CA ILE A 908 21.79 32.33 -31.39
C ILE A 908 23.12 31.84 -30.82
N TYR A 909 23.08 30.81 -30.01
CA TYR A 909 24.26 30.08 -29.54
C TYR A 909 24.69 29.07 -30.63
N VAL A 910 25.89 29.22 -31.10
CA VAL A 910 26.43 28.30 -32.13
C VAL A 910 26.80 26.97 -31.52
N ASN A 911 26.31 25.90 -32.08
CA ASN A 911 26.59 24.53 -31.58
C ASN A 911 28.11 24.28 -31.51
N PRO A 912 28.66 23.76 -30.39
CA PRO A 912 30.07 23.39 -30.27
C PRO A 912 30.57 22.45 -31.36
N ASP A 913 29.72 21.62 -31.96
CA ASP A 913 30.05 20.71 -33.05
C ASP A 913 30.44 21.45 -34.33
N ILE A 914 30.18 22.74 -34.40
CA ILE A 914 30.63 23.58 -35.55
C ILE A 914 32.14 23.46 -35.75
N TRP A 915 32.91 23.28 -34.68
CA TRP A 915 34.36 23.14 -34.73
C TRP A 915 34.83 21.77 -35.31
N ASN A 916 33.94 20.78 -35.32
CA ASN A 916 34.17 19.43 -35.85
C ASN A 916 33.66 19.32 -37.31
N SER A 917 32.95 20.34 -37.82
CA SER A 917 32.39 20.32 -39.17
C SER A 917 33.44 20.61 -40.24
N ALA A 918 33.45 19.82 -41.32
CA ALA A 918 34.32 20.04 -42.48
C ALA A 918 34.03 21.34 -43.26
N ALA A 919 32.86 21.94 -43.04
CA ALA A 919 32.46 23.21 -43.63
C ALA A 919 31.54 23.98 -42.67
N PRO A 920 32.09 24.69 -41.69
CA PRO A 920 31.33 25.38 -40.67
C PRO A 920 30.54 26.53 -41.26
N VAL A 921 29.24 26.42 -41.43
CA VAL A 921 28.33 27.50 -41.85
C VAL A 921 27.26 27.68 -40.80
N VAL A 922 27.15 28.87 -40.26
CA VAL A 922 26.07 29.30 -39.37
C VAL A 922 25.17 30.24 -40.12
N THR A 923 23.92 29.90 -40.31
CA THR A 923 22.91 30.78 -40.91
C THR A 923 22.14 31.48 -39.82
N ALA A 924 22.14 32.79 -39.75
CA ALA A 924 21.37 33.53 -38.78
C ALA A 924 20.48 34.56 -39.48
N PRO A 925 19.28 34.86 -38.98
CA PRO A 925 18.44 35.93 -39.48
C PRO A 925 19.13 37.30 -39.33
N PRO A 926 18.83 38.27 -40.19
CA PRO A 926 19.38 39.62 -40.05
C PRO A 926 19.06 40.22 -38.70
N GLY A 927 20.11 40.68 -37.99
CA GLY A 927 19.97 41.29 -36.67
C GLY A 927 20.11 40.32 -35.49
N ALA A 928 20.33 39.04 -35.71
CA ALA A 928 20.62 38.07 -34.66
C ALA A 928 22.05 38.23 -34.11
N SER A 929 22.22 38.09 -32.81
CA SER A 929 23.53 38.02 -32.16
C SER A 929 23.97 36.56 -32.09
N LEU A 930 25.17 36.25 -32.56
CA LEU A 930 25.76 34.91 -32.51
C LEU A 930 26.71 34.80 -31.31
N ILE A 931 26.48 33.82 -30.44
CA ILE A 931 27.44 33.46 -29.37
C ILE A 931 28.13 32.16 -29.79
N TRP A 932 29.42 32.27 -29.99
CA TRP A 932 30.25 31.12 -30.38
C TRP A 932 30.74 30.34 -29.15
N PRO A 933 30.71 29.00 -29.20
CA PRO A 933 31.30 28.19 -28.14
C PRO A 933 32.83 28.32 -28.14
N PRO A 934 33.50 28.14 -26.99
CA PRO A 934 34.96 28.09 -26.93
C PRO A 934 35.49 27.05 -27.92
N MET A 935 36.48 27.45 -28.73
CA MET A 935 37.12 26.54 -29.70
C MET A 935 38.09 25.60 -28.97
N PRO A 936 37.90 24.25 -29.01
CA PRO A 936 38.87 23.34 -28.43
C PRO A 936 40.12 23.29 -29.33
N LEU A 937 41.17 23.95 -28.93
CA LEU A 937 42.45 23.93 -29.67
C LEU A 937 43.34 22.81 -29.13
N SER A 938 43.66 21.84 -29.92
CA SER A 938 44.59 20.72 -29.60
C SER A 938 46.08 21.17 -29.57
N THR A 939 46.37 22.30 -30.10
CA THR A 939 47.71 22.95 -30.12
C THR A 939 47.55 24.47 -30.01
N PRO A 940 48.51 25.19 -29.37
CA PRO A 940 48.50 26.67 -29.35
C PRO A 940 48.45 27.21 -30.80
N THR A 941 47.38 27.93 -31.11
CA THR A 941 47.20 28.50 -32.45
C THR A 941 46.89 30.00 -32.27
N THR A 942 47.56 30.81 -33.04
CA THR A 942 47.33 32.28 -33.04
C THR A 942 46.08 32.59 -33.89
N ILE A 943 45.07 33.14 -33.24
CA ILE A 943 43.89 33.63 -33.95
C ILE A 943 43.85 35.13 -33.87
N THR A 944 43.94 35.82 -35.01
CA THR A 944 43.90 37.30 -35.06
C THR A 944 42.47 37.77 -35.39
N PHE A 945 41.84 38.45 -34.42
CA PHE A 945 40.57 39.11 -34.65
C PHE A 945 40.74 40.61 -34.89
N PRO A 946 39.87 41.23 -35.67
CA PRO A 946 39.86 42.70 -35.71
C PRO A 946 39.50 43.25 -34.32
N PRO A 947 40.05 44.41 -33.91
CA PRO A 947 39.75 44.99 -32.62
C PRO A 947 38.27 45.31 -32.50
N TRP A 948 37.68 44.91 -31.42
CA TRP A 948 36.27 45.16 -31.09
C TRP A 948 36.13 45.71 -29.70
N THR A 949 35.09 46.51 -29.50
CA THR A 949 34.81 47.13 -28.19
C THR A 949 33.80 46.25 -27.45
N THR A 950 34.14 45.87 -26.24
CA THR A 950 33.22 45.06 -25.42
C THR A 950 33.17 45.58 -23.99
N THR A 951 32.11 45.28 -23.27
CA THR A 951 31.98 45.52 -21.84
C THR A 951 32.41 44.29 -21.10
N ILE A 952 33.45 44.39 -20.28
CA ILE A 952 33.90 43.28 -19.45
C ILE A 952 33.33 43.50 -18.07
N SER A 953 32.63 42.52 -17.56
CA SER A 953 32.11 42.52 -16.21
C SER A 953 32.91 41.51 -15.36
N TYR A 954 33.44 41.94 -14.26
CA TYR A 954 34.09 41.07 -13.28
C TYR A 954 33.23 40.98 -12.04
N SER A 955 33.10 39.76 -11.51
CA SER A 955 32.60 39.57 -10.16
C SER A 955 33.77 39.29 -9.23
N SER A 956 33.92 40.07 -8.19
CA SER A 956 34.88 39.78 -7.12
C SER A 956 34.15 39.46 -5.83
N LEU A 957 34.58 38.42 -5.18
CA LEU A 957 34.08 38.05 -3.85
C LEU A 957 34.64 39.07 -2.85
N THR A 958 33.82 39.83 -2.21
CA THR A 958 34.18 40.77 -1.16
C THR A 958 33.33 40.54 0.08
N THR A 959 33.78 41.06 1.19
CA THR A 959 33.04 40.96 2.46
C THR A 959 32.21 42.19 2.64
N ARG A 960 30.87 42.07 2.67
CA ARG A 960 29.98 43.16 3.03
C ARG A 960 29.58 43.10 4.50
N THR A 961 29.46 44.24 5.13
CA THR A 961 28.98 44.36 6.50
C THR A 961 27.61 45.03 6.48
N SER A 962 26.59 44.35 7.02
CA SER A 962 25.28 44.96 7.28
C SER A 962 25.08 45.14 8.78
N THR A 963 24.48 46.24 9.16
CA THR A 963 24.08 46.50 10.54
C THR A 963 22.61 46.17 10.68
N LEU A 964 22.31 45.21 11.57
CA LEU A 964 20.94 44.84 11.92
C LEU A 964 20.26 45.92 12.76
N SER A 965 18.92 45.89 12.81
CA SER A 965 18.12 46.85 13.58
C SER A 965 18.41 46.88 15.09
N ASP A 966 19.10 45.88 15.61
CA ASP A 966 19.56 45.79 17.00
C ASP A 966 20.97 46.37 17.23
N GLY A 967 21.58 46.92 16.19
CA GLY A 967 22.91 47.54 16.27
C GLY A 967 24.08 46.55 16.12
N THR A 968 23.81 45.25 15.94
CA THR A 968 24.86 44.28 15.66
C THR A 968 25.26 44.30 14.20
N THR A 969 26.56 44.08 13.92
CA THR A 969 27.12 44.02 12.56
C THR A 969 27.38 42.57 12.19
N SER A 970 26.82 42.11 11.07
CA SER A 970 27.15 40.81 10.48
C SER A 970 27.96 41.05 9.20
N THR A 971 29.03 40.26 9.01
CA THR A 971 29.85 40.28 7.80
C THR A 971 29.57 38.99 7.01
N TYR A 972 29.32 39.15 5.73
CA TYR A 972 29.09 38.04 4.83
C TYR A 972 29.80 38.24 3.49
N PRO A 973 30.23 37.15 2.82
CA PRO A 973 30.80 37.26 1.48
C PRO A 973 29.70 37.67 0.48
N ALA A 974 29.99 38.63 -0.35
CA ALA A 974 29.09 39.09 -1.42
C ALA A 974 29.91 39.32 -2.69
N TYR A 975 29.32 39.01 -3.83
CA TYR A 975 29.93 39.36 -5.11
C TYR A 975 29.66 40.83 -5.44
N VAL A 976 30.71 41.55 -5.75
CA VAL A 976 30.63 42.92 -6.29
C VAL A 976 30.91 42.83 -7.78
N TYR A 977 29.96 43.31 -8.59
CA TYR A 977 30.11 43.37 -10.04
C TYR A 977 30.61 44.74 -10.43
N GLU A 978 31.76 44.77 -11.08
CA GLU A 978 32.28 45.96 -11.72
C GLU A 978 32.28 45.78 -13.24
N SER A 979 31.75 46.72 -13.98
CA SER A 979 31.78 46.70 -15.44
C SER A 979 32.40 47.96 -15.98
N TRP A 980 33.29 47.83 -16.91
CA TRP A 980 33.84 48.91 -17.64
C TRP A 980 33.99 48.62 -19.11
N LEU A 981 33.85 49.64 -19.92
CA LEU A 981 34.01 49.57 -21.37
C LEU A 981 35.51 49.58 -21.66
N THR A 982 35.99 48.53 -22.32
CA THR A 982 37.38 48.44 -22.74
C THR A 982 37.51 47.98 -24.20
N VAL A 983 38.58 48.39 -24.84
CA VAL A 983 38.98 47.84 -26.13
C VAL A 983 40.02 46.75 -25.87
N ILE A 984 39.66 45.51 -26.19
CA ILE A 984 40.59 44.40 -26.06
C ILE A 984 41.29 44.21 -27.42
N THR A 985 42.58 44.32 -27.40
CA THR A 985 43.46 43.89 -28.47
C THR A 985 44.08 42.55 -28.07
N ILE A 986 43.66 41.48 -28.69
CA ILE A 986 44.27 40.16 -28.51
C ILE A 986 45.55 40.15 -29.31
N PRO A 987 46.74 40.11 -28.68
CA PRO A 987 47.98 40.01 -29.44
C PRO A 987 48.06 38.69 -30.20
N PRO A 988 48.75 38.67 -31.37
CA PRO A 988 48.90 37.49 -32.20
C PRO A 988 49.56 36.34 -31.50
#